data_ba3c0ea2cf40d1e9972cca60c0bd0a2e
#
_entry.id   ba3c0ea2cf40d1e9972cca60c0bd0a2e
#
_cell.length_a   1.000
_cell.length_b   1.000
_cell.length_c   1.000
_cell.angle_alpha   90.00
_cell.angle_beta   90.00
_cell.angle_gamma   90.00
#
_symmetry.space_group_name_H-M   'P 1'
#
loop_
_entity.id
_entity.type
_entity.pdbx_description
1 polymer ?
#
loop_
_entity_poly.entity_id
_entity_poly.type
_entity_poly.pdbx_seq_one_letter_code
_entity_poly.pdbx_strand_id
1 'polypeptide(L)'
;MLKRACLVLFIKTGLLFGAAPFVRAQQPPTNPEVYSQLQFRYIGPVGNRTTAVTGVPGQPYLYYVGAASGGIFKTTDGGIHWEPIFDAQPVSSIGSLAVAGSDANVVWAGTGESFIRSHISVGSGIYRSLDAGKTWTAMGLEKTGRIGNVIIDPHHPEIVLACALGHAYGPQPERGVFRTTDGGKSWERVLFVNEKTGCSDLAMDPGNPHILFAGMWQVEIHTYGRTSGGPGSGLFKSTDGGATWKRLEDHGLPKPPVGRIAVRVAQRDSERVYALIETGDGVPIDGKTTQSGQLWRSDDGGENWQLVNSDRQIRGRTHYYTREEIAPDNENEVYFFSAAFSRTLDGGHTLTNMPAGPGGDNHEMWIDPTNGDRMAVVNDGGVSISVNRGHTWDHVQLPIAQIYHVTVDDQIPYFVYGNKQDGPSYRGPSNSLQFAGFGGGGGGGGQIPRSVWHPVAGSESGFATPDPVDNNIIWSSGTGSGSVGGAMARFDERNRQARDVEVWPEDVSGASAVEVKYRFNWEFPITISPHDHNKVYVGSQYVHVTTDGGNSWQMISPDLTRNDKSRQQISGGLTPDNIGVEYAGTVFAIAESPKEAGVIWAGTNDGLVQITRDGGKSWSDVTKNIPNLPEWGTVSNIEASRYDAGTAYITVDFHQMDNRDPFAYETRDYGRVWTAITKGIPHSMLSYAHCIREDPVRKGLLYLGTENGLYVSFDDGKNWQPLQNSLPHAPVYWIAVQERFHDLALATYGRGFWILDDLTPLQQLTAEVLASNAHLFAPRAAYRFRPVAQPAAVFYDPAAGHNPPFGAVLNFYLKANLGEKDRARLTISDASGKVVREIECRPARPEGARPAAGPGGPGGAGRGEGGPDARPCEAKAGTGGTCGASRAGRSS
;
A
#
# COMPACT_ATOMS: atom_id res chain seq x y z
N MET A 1 11.67 49.61 -8.93
CA MET A 1 10.42 49.87 -8.20
C MET A 1 9.32 49.02 -8.80
N LEU A 2 9.07 47.84 -8.28
CA LEU A 2 7.99 46.99 -8.74
C LEU A 2 6.75 47.23 -7.89
N LYS A 3 5.70 47.76 -8.53
CA LYS A 3 4.38 47.91 -7.89
C LYS A 3 3.76 46.52 -7.70
N ARG A 4 3.51 46.16 -6.44
CA ARG A 4 2.71 45.00 -6.05
C ARG A 4 1.25 45.27 -6.40
N ALA A 5 0.66 44.51 -7.29
CA ALA A 5 -0.78 44.42 -7.46
C ALA A 5 -1.30 43.39 -6.46
N CYS A 6 -1.87 43.84 -5.33
CA CYS A 6 -2.69 43.00 -4.47
C CYS A 6 -4.11 42.99 -5.01
N LEU A 7 -4.61 41.81 -5.35
CA LEU A 7 -6.02 41.61 -5.64
C LEU A 7 -6.78 41.65 -4.32
N VAL A 8 -7.54 42.69 -4.06
CA VAL A 8 -8.37 42.78 -2.86
C VAL A 8 -9.82 42.61 -3.27
N LEU A 9 -10.42 41.55 -2.77
CA LEU A 9 -11.84 41.28 -2.91
C LEU A 9 -12.57 42.08 -1.82
N PHE A 10 -13.28 43.14 -2.15
CA PHE A 10 -14.10 43.86 -1.19
C PHE A 10 -15.49 43.22 -1.03
N ILE A 11 -15.74 42.63 0.11
CA ILE A 11 -17.09 42.30 0.59
C ILE A 11 -17.47 43.42 1.59
N LYS A 12 -18.45 44.19 1.28
CA LYS A 12 -19.07 45.11 2.23
C LYS A 12 -19.87 44.30 3.25
N THR A 13 -19.33 44.08 4.43
CA THR A 13 -20.10 43.62 5.58
C THR A 13 -20.16 44.74 6.61
N GLY A 14 -21.38 45.14 6.92
CA GLY A 14 -21.64 46.07 8.04
C GLY A 14 -21.36 45.36 9.37
N LEU A 15 -20.47 45.95 10.17
CA LEU A 15 -20.24 45.50 11.54
C LEU A 15 -21.44 45.88 12.45
N LEU A 16 -22.18 44.88 12.87
CA LEU A 16 -23.04 44.96 14.06
C LEU A 16 -22.40 44.06 15.12
N PHE A 17 -21.91 44.68 16.21
CA PHE A 17 -21.49 43.96 17.41
C PHE A 17 -22.73 43.37 18.10
N GLY A 18 -22.96 42.09 17.97
CA GLY A 18 -23.95 41.32 18.73
C GLY A 18 -23.23 40.17 19.44
N ALA A 19 -23.58 39.92 20.68
CA ALA A 19 -23.05 38.91 21.56
C ALA A 19 -22.90 37.55 20.83
N ALA A 20 -21.73 36.91 20.97
CA ALA A 20 -21.42 35.61 20.34
C ALA A 20 -22.43 34.53 20.80
N PRO A 21 -23.19 33.94 19.90
CA PRO A 21 -23.91 32.70 20.22
C PRO A 21 -22.92 31.54 20.25
N PHE A 22 -23.06 30.68 21.23
CA PHE A 22 -22.44 29.37 21.26
C PHE A 22 -22.62 28.70 19.89
N VAL A 23 -21.52 28.45 19.19
CA VAL A 23 -21.54 27.73 17.93
C VAL A 23 -22.05 26.31 18.18
N ARG A 24 -23.31 26.09 17.83
CA ARG A 24 -23.88 24.73 17.77
C ARG A 24 -23.06 23.92 16.81
N ALA A 25 -22.56 22.77 17.25
CA ALA A 25 -21.86 21.84 16.40
C ALA A 25 -22.65 21.61 15.09
N GLN A 26 -22.03 21.92 13.97
CA GLN A 26 -22.66 21.77 12.64
C GLN A 26 -22.87 20.30 12.36
N GLN A 27 -24.04 19.95 11.83
CA GLN A 27 -24.24 18.60 11.31
C GLN A 27 -23.33 18.38 10.09
N PRO A 28 -22.65 17.22 10.00
CA PRO A 28 -21.78 16.91 8.88
C PRO A 28 -22.59 16.78 7.59
N PRO A 29 -21.95 17.02 6.41
CA PRO A 29 -22.57 16.66 5.16
C PRO A 29 -22.83 15.15 5.14
N THR A 30 -24.06 14.78 4.88
CA THR A 30 -24.51 13.38 4.90
C THR A 30 -24.33 12.67 3.58
N ASN A 31 -23.85 13.35 2.54
CA ASN A 31 -23.67 12.80 1.20
C ASN A 31 -22.26 13.06 0.67
N PRO A 32 -21.43 12.00 0.49
CA PRO A 32 -20.09 12.10 -0.12
C PRO A 32 -20.10 12.71 -1.53
N GLU A 33 -21.20 12.65 -2.26
CA GLU A 33 -21.31 13.27 -3.58
C GLU A 33 -21.02 14.77 -3.56
N VAL A 34 -21.24 15.43 -2.40
CA VAL A 34 -20.98 16.87 -2.24
C VAL A 34 -19.55 17.24 -2.57
N TYR A 35 -18.58 16.37 -2.26
CA TYR A 35 -17.15 16.58 -2.50
C TYR A 35 -16.52 15.59 -3.51
N SER A 36 -17.33 14.85 -4.23
CA SER A 36 -16.89 13.85 -5.21
C SER A 36 -16.07 14.41 -6.38
N GLN A 37 -16.13 15.73 -6.62
CA GLN A 37 -15.35 16.39 -7.66
C GLN A 37 -13.88 16.67 -7.27
N LEU A 38 -13.55 16.58 -5.97
CA LEU A 38 -12.18 16.67 -5.51
C LEU A 38 -11.42 15.43 -5.95
N GLN A 39 -10.29 15.59 -6.65
CA GLN A 39 -9.57 14.46 -7.25
C GLN A 39 -8.17 14.34 -6.66
N PHE A 40 -7.80 13.11 -6.33
CA PHE A 40 -6.44 12.77 -5.95
C PHE A 40 -5.57 12.59 -7.18
N ARG A 41 -4.29 12.92 -7.05
CA ARG A 41 -3.27 12.63 -8.06
C ARG A 41 -2.13 11.82 -7.47
N TYR A 42 -1.67 10.84 -8.24
CA TYR A 42 -0.46 10.08 -7.96
C TYR A 42 0.77 10.96 -8.22
N ILE A 43 1.79 10.87 -7.34
CA ILE A 43 3.01 11.66 -7.49
C ILE A 43 4.30 10.82 -7.54
N GLY A 44 4.26 9.54 -7.22
CA GLY A 44 5.41 8.64 -7.11
C GLY A 44 5.57 8.11 -5.67
N PRO A 45 6.75 7.56 -5.32
CA PRO A 45 7.76 6.98 -6.20
C PRO A 45 7.29 5.69 -6.86
N VAL A 46 8.15 5.07 -7.65
CA VAL A 46 7.84 3.84 -8.39
C VAL A 46 8.60 2.63 -7.87
N GLY A 47 8.13 1.47 -8.36
CA GLY A 47 8.79 0.18 -8.23
C GLY A 47 8.66 -0.39 -6.85
N ASN A 48 7.90 -1.41 -6.76
CA ASN A 48 7.83 -2.28 -5.60
C ASN A 48 6.97 -3.49 -5.94
N ARG A 49 6.76 -4.30 -5.04
CA ARG A 49 6.21 -5.60 -4.82
C ARG A 49 5.03 -5.99 -5.70
N THR A 50 5.29 -6.92 -6.60
CA THR A 50 4.29 -7.68 -7.33
C THR A 50 4.29 -9.14 -6.87
N THR A 51 3.12 -9.79 -6.87
CA THR A 51 2.91 -11.10 -6.24
C THR A 51 2.27 -12.13 -7.14
N ALA A 52 1.68 -11.71 -8.25
CA ALA A 52 1.01 -12.60 -9.19
C ALA A 52 1.26 -12.16 -10.62
N VAL A 53 1.47 -13.14 -11.52
CA VAL A 53 1.61 -12.88 -12.95
C VAL A 53 0.98 -13.99 -13.76
N THR A 54 0.34 -13.61 -14.85
CA THR A 54 -0.09 -14.57 -15.87
C THR A 54 -0.05 -13.94 -17.25
N GLY A 55 0.34 -14.72 -18.24
CA GLY A 55 0.16 -14.38 -19.65
C GLY A 55 -1.02 -15.14 -20.25
N VAL A 56 -1.24 -14.96 -21.53
CA VAL A 56 -2.20 -15.74 -22.31
C VAL A 56 -1.44 -16.64 -23.28
N PRO A 57 -1.65 -17.97 -23.22
CA PRO A 57 -0.96 -18.90 -24.12
C PRO A 57 -1.13 -18.51 -25.58
N GLY A 58 -0.01 -18.46 -26.33
CA GLY A 58 -0.04 -18.11 -27.74
C GLY A 58 -0.31 -16.63 -28.06
N GLN A 59 -0.52 -15.75 -27.05
CA GLN A 59 -0.69 -14.31 -27.23
C GLN A 59 0.51 -13.53 -26.66
N PRO A 60 1.57 -13.27 -27.43
CA PRO A 60 2.87 -12.85 -26.91
C PRO A 60 2.91 -11.49 -26.25
N TYR A 61 1.89 -10.65 -26.43
CA TYR A 61 1.86 -9.29 -25.95
C TYR A 61 0.93 -9.04 -24.76
N LEU A 62 0.17 -10.07 -24.35
CA LEU A 62 -0.84 -9.94 -23.31
C LEU A 62 -0.37 -10.54 -21.99
N TYR A 63 -0.29 -9.69 -20.94
CA TYR A 63 0.03 -10.08 -19.58
C TYR A 63 -0.85 -9.35 -18.57
N TYR A 64 -1.05 -10.01 -17.43
CA TYR A 64 -1.68 -9.47 -16.24
C TYR A 64 -0.71 -9.60 -15.07
N VAL A 65 -0.59 -8.54 -14.26
CA VAL A 65 0.27 -8.50 -13.09
C VAL A 65 -0.53 -8.02 -11.89
N GLY A 66 -0.47 -8.79 -10.79
CA GLY A 66 -1.07 -8.45 -9.52
C GLY A 66 -0.03 -7.90 -8.54
N ALA A 67 -0.32 -6.78 -7.92
CA ALA A 67 0.51 -6.20 -6.87
C ALA A 67 0.10 -6.69 -5.49
N ALA A 68 1.03 -6.73 -4.55
CA ALA A 68 0.79 -7.14 -3.16
C ALA A 68 -0.35 -6.36 -2.50
N SER A 69 -0.45 -5.05 -2.80
CA SER A 69 -1.50 -4.15 -2.31
C SER A 69 -1.79 -3.00 -3.28
N GLY A 70 -1.59 -3.21 -4.58
CA GLY A 70 -1.71 -2.18 -5.61
C GLY A 70 -2.69 -2.49 -6.74
N GLY A 71 -3.49 -3.57 -6.65
CA GLY A 71 -4.45 -3.98 -7.67
C GLY A 71 -3.82 -4.76 -8.82
N ILE A 72 -4.50 -4.78 -9.97
CA ILE A 72 -4.10 -5.53 -11.17
C ILE A 72 -3.79 -4.56 -12.29
N PHE A 73 -2.67 -4.81 -12.96
CA PHE A 73 -2.24 -4.11 -14.17
C PHE A 73 -2.25 -5.05 -15.37
N LYS A 74 -2.60 -4.50 -16.53
CA LYS A 74 -2.68 -5.22 -17.80
C LYS A 74 -1.84 -4.52 -18.86
N THR A 75 -1.13 -5.30 -19.68
CA THR A 75 -0.52 -4.86 -20.93
C THR A 75 -1.07 -5.66 -22.10
N THR A 76 -1.14 -5.03 -23.27
CA THR A 76 -1.54 -5.66 -24.55
C THR A 76 -0.48 -5.49 -25.63
N ASP A 77 0.68 -4.97 -25.27
CA ASP A 77 1.79 -4.65 -26.18
C ASP A 77 3.16 -5.14 -25.67
N GLY A 78 3.15 -6.20 -24.87
CA GLY A 78 4.35 -6.86 -24.38
C GLY A 78 5.07 -6.15 -23.25
N GLY A 79 4.38 -5.24 -22.53
CA GLY A 79 4.94 -4.57 -21.36
C GLY A 79 5.35 -3.11 -21.60
N ILE A 80 5.05 -2.54 -22.77
CA ILE A 80 5.34 -1.13 -23.07
C ILE A 80 4.34 -0.20 -22.35
N HIS A 81 3.04 -0.50 -22.48
CA HIS A 81 1.96 0.23 -21.80
C HIS A 81 1.28 -0.68 -20.78
N TRP A 82 0.95 -0.09 -19.62
CA TRP A 82 0.25 -0.78 -18.55
C TRP A 82 -0.92 0.05 -18.06
N GLU A 83 -2.06 -0.58 -17.90
CA GLU A 83 -3.28 0.04 -17.41
C GLU A 83 -3.72 -0.62 -16.11
N PRO A 84 -4.05 0.15 -15.06
CA PRO A 84 -4.70 -0.39 -13.88
C PRO A 84 -6.13 -0.79 -14.24
N ILE A 85 -6.51 -2.03 -13.96
CA ILE A 85 -7.81 -2.59 -14.34
C ILE A 85 -8.64 -3.07 -13.14
N PHE A 86 -8.18 -2.79 -11.90
CA PHE A 86 -8.83 -3.30 -10.69
C PHE A 86 -9.12 -2.20 -9.65
N ASP A 87 -8.80 -0.95 -9.93
CA ASP A 87 -8.86 0.18 -8.98
C ASP A 87 -10.27 0.47 -8.44
N ALA A 88 -11.31 0.06 -9.15
CA ALA A 88 -12.70 0.21 -8.74
C ALA A 88 -13.17 -0.89 -7.75
N GLN A 89 -12.36 -1.93 -7.51
CA GLN A 89 -12.73 -2.99 -6.58
C GLN A 89 -12.36 -2.63 -5.14
N PRO A 90 -13.17 -3.06 -4.15
CA PRO A 90 -12.95 -2.70 -2.74
C PRO A 90 -11.82 -3.51 -2.08
N VAL A 91 -10.81 -3.90 -2.82
CA VAL A 91 -9.62 -4.64 -2.37
C VAL A 91 -8.50 -4.43 -3.36
N SER A 92 -7.27 -4.29 -2.89
CA SER A 92 -6.10 -4.07 -3.75
C SER A 92 -5.03 -5.16 -3.64
N SER A 93 -5.10 -6.01 -2.64
CA SER A 93 -4.12 -7.09 -2.46
C SER A 93 -4.43 -8.27 -3.37
N ILE A 94 -3.49 -8.64 -4.23
CA ILE A 94 -3.65 -9.74 -5.19
C ILE A 94 -2.70 -10.88 -4.78
N GLY A 95 -3.25 -12.09 -4.64
CA GLY A 95 -2.50 -13.30 -4.28
C GLY A 95 -2.22 -14.20 -5.47
N SER A 96 -3.12 -14.22 -6.46
CA SER A 96 -2.96 -15.05 -7.66
C SER A 96 -3.80 -14.55 -8.84
N LEU A 97 -3.36 -14.90 -10.04
CA LEU A 97 -4.04 -14.60 -11.31
C LEU A 97 -4.08 -15.84 -12.19
N ALA A 98 -5.21 -16.10 -12.84
CA ALA A 98 -5.35 -17.19 -13.80
C ALA A 98 -6.21 -16.76 -15.00
N VAL A 99 -5.82 -17.19 -16.21
CA VAL A 99 -6.60 -16.99 -17.45
C VAL A 99 -7.03 -18.35 -17.96
N ALA A 100 -8.30 -18.47 -18.36
CA ALA A 100 -8.78 -19.71 -18.93
C ALA A 100 -8.11 -19.99 -20.29
N GLY A 101 -7.50 -21.18 -20.45
CA GLY A 101 -6.83 -21.54 -21.68
C GLY A 101 -7.78 -21.60 -22.90
N SER A 102 -9.05 -21.88 -22.69
CA SER A 102 -10.09 -21.94 -23.72
C SER A 102 -10.69 -20.59 -24.09
N ASP A 103 -10.61 -19.57 -23.21
CA ASP A 103 -11.18 -18.24 -23.46
C ASP A 103 -10.36 -17.16 -22.72
N ALA A 104 -9.56 -16.40 -23.44
CA ALA A 104 -8.73 -15.31 -22.93
C ALA A 104 -9.51 -14.14 -22.29
N ASN A 105 -10.83 -14.09 -22.45
CA ASN A 105 -11.67 -13.10 -21.78
C ASN A 105 -11.97 -13.49 -20.33
N VAL A 106 -11.85 -14.77 -19.99
CA VAL A 106 -12.11 -15.28 -18.64
C VAL A 106 -10.84 -15.18 -17.81
N VAL A 107 -10.84 -14.23 -16.86
CA VAL A 107 -9.71 -13.99 -15.95
C VAL A 107 -10.22 -14.12 -14.52
N TRP A 108 -9.48 -14.85 -13.70
CA TRP A 108 -9.72 -14.98 -12.28
C TRP A 108 -8.60 -14.31 -11.47
N ALA A 109 -8.99 -13.69 -10.36
CA ALA A 109 -8.08 -13.07 -9.42
C ALA A 109 -8.39 -13.50 -7.98
N GLY A 110 -7.49 -14.25 -7.37
CA GLY A 110 -7.47 -14.52 -5.95
C GLY A 110 -6.86 -13.36 -5.20
N THR A 111 -7.53 -12.86 -4.14
CA THR A 111 -7.05 -11.69 -3.40
C THR A 111 -6.34 -12.07 -2.12
N GLY A 112 -5.48 -11.17 -1.62
CA GLY A 112 -4.66 -11.34 -0.41
C GLY A 112 -3.30 -11.95 -0.70
N GLU A 113 -2.26 -11.25 -0.28
CA GLU A 113 -0.87 -11.65 -0.47
C GLU A 113 -0.53 -12.94 0.30
N SER A 114 0.01 -13.95 -0.38
CA SER A 114 0.33 -15.28 0.18
C SER A 114 1.82 -15.50 0.49
N PHE A 115 2.67 -14.51 0.23
CA PHE A 115 4.09 -14.52 0.56
C PHE A 115 4.26 -13.99 1.98
N ILE A 116 4.36 -14.91 2.95
CA ILE A 116 4.18 -14.61 4.36
C ILE A 116 5.37 -13.90 4.98
N ARG A 117 5.12 -12.69 5.44
CA ARG A 117 5.90 -11.92 6.40
C ARG A 117 4.91 -11.18 7.32
N SER A 118 5.37 -10.39 8.29
CA SER A 118 4.46 -9.80 9.29
C SER A 118 3.59 -8.67 8.74
N HIS A 119 4.11 -7.85 7.81
CA HIS A 119 3.37 -6.78 7.15
C HIS A 119 2.88 -7.22 5.77
N ILE A 120 1.75 -7.89 5.71
CA ILE A 120 1.12 -8.36 4.47
C ILE A 120 -0.36 -8.03 4.44
N SER A 121 -0.81 -7.51 3.30
CA SER A 121 -2.20 -7.12 3.11
C SER A 121 -3.12 -8.33 3.00
N VAL A 122 -4.29 -8.17 3.59
CA VAL A 122 -5.38 -9.16 3.52
C VAL A 122 -6.20 -8.91 2.27
N GLY A 123 -6.77 -9.98 1.71
CA GLY A 123 -7.71 -9.93 0.61
C GLY A 123 -9.16 -10.02 1.06
N SER A 124 -10.06 -10.00 0.08
CA SER A 124 -11.50 -10.17 0.25
C SER A 124 -12.07 -11.05 -0.86
N GLY A 125 -11.78 -12.35 -0.78
CA GLY A 125 -12.31 -13.37 -1.68
C GLY A 125 -11.68 -13.45 -3.07
N ILE A 126 -12.47 -13.91 -4.02
CA ILE A 126 -12.06 -14.19 -5.40
C ILE A 126 -12.93 -13.39 -6.39
N TYR A 127 -12.33 -12.92 -7.47
CA TYR A 127 -12.98 -12.12 -8.50
C TYR A 127 -12.84 -12.78 -9.86
N ARG A 128 -13.85 -12.55 -10.72
CA ARG A 128 -13.85 -13.01 -12.11
C ARG A 128 -14.18 -11.88 -13.07
N SER A 129 -13.45 -11.82 -14.17
CA SER A 129 -13.78 -11.04 -15.37
C SER A 129 -14.19 -11.98 -16.50
N LEU A 130 -15.12 -11.53 -17.36
CA LEU A 130 -15.54 -12.19 -18.59
C LEU A 130 -15.26 -11.34 -19.84
N ASP A 131 -14.50 -10.26 -19.69
CA ASP A 131 -14.20 -9.27 -20.72
C ASP A 131 -12.72 -8.85 -20.72
N ALA A 132 -11.86 -9.81 -20.37
CA ALA A 132 -10.40 -9.64 -20.30
C ALA A 132 -9.98 -8.53 -19.33
N GLY A 133 -10.64 -8.43 -18.18
CA GLY A 133 -10.30 -7.52 -17.09
C GLY A 133 -10.90 -6.12 -17.18
N LYS A 134 -11.81 -5.85 -18.12
CA LYS A 134 -12.50 -4.55 -18.18
C LYS A 134 -13.48 -4.35 -17.04
N THR A 135 -14.19 -5.42 -16.68
CA THR A 135 -15.08 -5.44 -15.52
C THR A 135 -14.81 -6.67 -14.66
N TRP A 136 -15.06 -6.54 -13.36
CA TRP A 136 -14.82 -7.59 -12.39
C TRP A 136 -16.05 -7.84 -11.52
N THR A 137 -16.31 -9.09 -11.22
CA THR A 137 -17.40 -9.54 -10.35
C THR A 137 -16.82 -10.33 -9.18
N ALA A 138 -17.20 -9.97 -7.97
CA ALA A 138 -16.87 -10.75 -6.77
C ALA A 138 -17.61 -12.10 -6.83
N MET A 139 -16.87 -13.17 -6.62
CA MET A 139 -17.35 -14.56 -6.75
C MET A 139 -17.33 -15.33 -5.43
N GLY A 140 -17.38 -14.62 -4.29
CA GLY A 140 -17.42 -15.22 -2.96
C GLY A 140 -16.04 -15.42 -2.32
N LEU A 141 -16.00 -16.26 -1.29
CA LEU A 141 -14.82 -16.57 -0.49
C LEU A 141 -14.22 -15.36 0.27
N GLU A 142 -15.02 -14.34 0.59
CA GLU A 142 -14.57 -13.05 1.17
C GLU A 142 -13.81 -13.24 2.50
N LYS A 143 -14.15 -14.27 3.26
CA LYS A 143 -13.54 -14.53 4.56
C LYS A 143 -12.23 -15.32 4.51
N THR A 144 -11.80 -15.82 3.34
CA THR A 144 -10.57 -16.60 3.23
C THR A 144 -9.32 -15.79 3.56
N GLY A 145 -9.35 -14.48 3.30
CA GLY A 145 -8.25 -13.57 3.60
C GLY A 145 -7.09 -13.65 2.61
N ARG A 146 -6.68 -14.83 2.15
CA ARG A 146 -5.59 -15.00 1.17
C ARG A 146 -5.84 -16.20 0.27
N ILE A 147 -5.87 -15.97 -1.03
CA ILE A 147 -5.97 -17.00 -2.07
C ILE A 147 -4.69 -16.95 -2.91
N GLY A 148 -3.75 -17.83 -2.58
CA GLY A 148 -2.39 -17.81 -3.14
C GLY A 148 -2.21 -18.57 -4.44
N ASN A 149 -3.23 -19.32 -4.89
CA ASN A 149 -3.24 -19.98 -6.19
C ASN A 149 -4.68 -20.22 -6.65
N VAL A 150 -4.90 -20.07 -7.96
CA VAL A 150 -6.19 -20.37 -8.64
C VAL A 150 -5.89 -21.21 -9.87
N ILE A 151 -6.52 -22.38 -9.96
CA ILE A 151 -6.39 -23.28 -11.11
C ILE A 151 -7.75 -23.40 -11.81
N ILE A 152 -7.74 -23.25 -13.13
CA ILE A 152 -8.90 -23.43 -14.00
C ILE A 152 -8.73 -24.74 -14.77
N ASP A 153 -9.73 -25.58 -14.79
CA ASP A 153 -9.73 -26.79 -15.63
C ASP A 153 -9.60 -26.39 -17.11
N PRO A 154 -8.62 -26.91 -17.87
CA PRO A 154 -8.37 -26.49 -19.24
C PRO A 154 -9.50 -26.85 -20.21
N HIS A 155 -10.31 -27.85 -19.89
CA HIS A 155 -11.41 -28.36 -20.72
C HIS A 155 -12.78 -27.83 -20.25
N HIS A 156 -12.89 -27.51 -18.96
CA HIS A 156 -14.12 -27.10 -18.27
C HIS A 156 -13.89 -25.81 -17.49
N PRO A 157 -13.90 -24.63 -18.13
CA PRO A 157 -13.54 -23.36 -17.47
C PRO A 157 -14.52 -22.94 -16.35
N GLU A 158 -15.65 -23.61 -16.23
CA GLU A 158 -16.55 -23.50 -15.08
C GLU A 158 -16.05 -24.24 -13.83
N ILE A 159 -15.08 -25.15 -13.97
CA ILE A 159 -14.44 -25.85 -12.85
C ILE A 159 -13.18 -25.07 -12.47
N VAL A 160 -13.18 -24.53 -11.25
CA VAL A 160 -12.07 -23.76 -10.72
C VAL A 160 -11.76 -24.19 -9.29
N LEU A 161 -10.47 -24.30 -8.98
CA LEU A 161 -9.99 -24.54 -7.62
C LEU A 161 -9.26 -23.32 -7.08
N ALA A 162 -9.54 -22.98 -5.83
CA ALA A 162 -8.92 -21.86 -5.11
C ALA A 162 -8.16 -22.36 -3.87
N CYS A 163 -6.89 -22.07 -3.82
CA CYS A 163 -5.97 -22.42 -2.73
C CYS A 163 -6.01 -21.32 -1.66
N ALA A 164 -6.82 -21.51 -0.61
CA ALA A 164 -7.00 -20.53 0.46
C ALA A 164 -6.06 -20.81 1.63
N LEU A 165 -5.07 -19.94 1.82
CA LEU A 165 -4.16 -19.98 2.96
C LEU A 165 -4.83 -19.53 4.26
N GLY A 166 -5.79 -18.64 4.15
CA GLY A 166 -6.41 -17.99 5.29
C GLY A 166 -5.78 -16.62 5.60
N HIS A 167 -6.35 -15.91 6.57
CA HIS A 167 -5.74 -14.64 7.04
C HIS A 167 -4.51 -14.86 7.93
N ALA A 168 -4.30 -16.08 8.44
CA ALA A 168 -3.15 -16.52 9.24
C ALA A 168 -2.97 -15.82 10.60
N TYR A 169 -3.88 -14.96 11.03
CA TYR A 169 -3.79 -14.24 12.32
C TYR A 169 -4.45 -14.97 13.50
N GLY A 170 -4.99 -16.14 13.26
CA GLY A 170 -5.63 -17.00 14.25
C GLY A 170 -6.27 -18.21 13.57
N PRO A 171 -6.85 -19.12 14.36
CA PRO A 171 -7.64 -20.23 13.83
C PRO A 171 -8.84 -19.72 13.04
N GLN A 172 -9.10 -20.30 11.85
CA GLN A 172 -10.27 -19.96 11.04
C GLN A 172 -10.74 -21.13 10.20
N PRO A 173 -12.07 -21.30 10.02
CA PRO A 173 -12.61 -22.38 9.21
C PRO A 173 -12.44 -22.18 7.69
N GLU A 174 -12.22 -20.97 7.21
CA GLU A 174 -12.15 -20.67 5.79
C GLU A 174 -10.76 -20.90 5.19
N ARG A 175 -10.02 -21.89 5.67
CA ARG A 175 -8.75 -22.36 5.12
C ARG A 175 -8.93 -23.65 4.33
N GLY A 176 -8.05 -23.91 3.34
CA GLY A 176 -8.01 -25.15 2.58
C GLY A 176 -8.17 -24.97 1.07
N VAL A 177 -8.61 -26.01 0.38
CA VAL A 177 -8.91 -25.96 -1.05
C VAL A 177 -10.42 -25.86 -1.26
N PHE A 178 -10.82 -24.85 -2.01
CA PHE A 178 -12.20 -24.66 -2.45
C PHE A 178 -12.34 -24.98 -3.93
N ARG A 179 -13.46 -25.60 -4.31
CA ARG A 179 -13.77 -25.98 -5.69
C ARG A 179 -15.14 -25.47 -6.09
N THR A 180 -15.26 -24.94 -7.30
CA THR A 180 -16.52 -24.66 -7.97
C THR A 180 -16.65 -25.51 -9.23
N THR A 181 -17.88 -25.83 -9.60
CA THR A 181 -18.23 -26.50 -10.88
C THR A 181 -19.26 -25.73 -11.69
N ASP A 182 -19.58 -24.52 -11.25
CA ASP A 182 -20.61 -23.65 -11.84
C ASP A 182 -20.09 -22.23 -12.16
N GLY A 183 -18.76 -22.11 -12.31
CA GLY A 183 -18.09 -20.85 -12.62
C GLY A 183 -18.09 -19.88 -11.46
N GLY A 184 -18.05 -20.35 -10.23
CA GLY A 184 -17.92 -19.57 -9.01
C GLY A 184 -19.24 -19.07 -8.41
N LYS A 185 -20.38 -19.55 -8.88
CA LYS A 185 -21.68 -19.23 -8.27
C LYS A 185 -21.84 -19.89 -6.90
N SER A 186 -21.22 -21.06 -6.74
CA SER A 186 -21.12 -21.77 -5.46
C SER A 186 -19.73 -22.37 -5.28
N TRP A 187 -19.30 -22.52 -4.02
CA TRP A 187 -18.02 -23.09 -3.66
C TRP A 187 -18.17 -24.20 -2.63
N GLU A 188 -17.48 -25.31 -2.85
CA GLU A 188 -17.34 -26.41 -1.91
C GLU A 188 -15.92 -26.44 -1.35
N ARG A 189 -15.74 -26.58 -0.04
CA ARG A 189 -14.43 -26.81 0.56
C ARG A 189 -14.09 -28.30 0.49
N VAL A 190 -13.29 -28.69 -0.50
CA VAL A 190 -12.95 -30.08 -0.84
C VAL A 190 -11.73 -30.62 -0.07
N LEU A 191 -10.88 -29.74 0.46
CA LEU A 191 -9.78 -30.15 1.35
C LEU A 191 -9.70 -29.21 2.55
N PHE A 192 -9.83 -29.79 3.74
CA PHE A 192 -9.66 -29.10 5.03
C PHE A 192 -8.90 -29.99 6.00
N VAL A 193 -7.85 -29.48 6.63
CA VAL A 193 -7.07 -30.22 7.61
C VAL A 193 -7.47 -29.82 9.03
N ASN A 194 -7.33 -28.56 9.35
CA ASN A 194 -7.77 -27.94 10.61
C ASN A 194 -7.75 -26.41 10.48
N GLU A 195 -8.24 -25.71 11.49
CA GLU A 195 -8.38 -24.24 11.49
C GLU A 195 -7.04 -23.47 11.45
N LYS A 196 -5.90 -24.12 11.67
CA LYS A 196 -4.57 -23.51 11.62
C LYS A 196 -3.81 -23.80 10.33
N THR A 197 -4.36 -24.66 9.46
CA THR A 197 -3.70 -25.16 8.26
C THR A 197 -4.43 -24.71 7.01
N GLY A 198 -3.77 -23.93 6.18
CA GLY A 198 -4.29 -23.49 4.88
C GLY A 198 -3.57 -24.12 3.70
N CYS A 199 -4.08 -23.84 2.50
CA CYS A 199 -3.43 -24.24 1.26
C CYS A 199 -2.30 -23.24 0.92
N SER A 200 -1.07 -23.72 0.72
CA SER A 200 0.09 -22.90 0.32
C SER A 200 0.37 -22.94 -1.18
N ASP A 201 0.03 -24.06 -1.84
CA ASP A 201 0.18 -24.19 -3.28
C ASP A 201 -0.72 -25.31 -3.82
N LEU A 202 -0.99 -25.28 -5.13
CA LEU A 202 -1.87 -26.21 -5.82
C LEU A 202 -1.32 -26.45 -7.23
N ALA A 203 -1.24 -27.70 -7.66
CA ALA A 203 -0.84 -28.07 -9.01
C ALA A 203 -1.84 -29.05 -9.62
N MET A 204 -2.13 -28.88 -10.89
CA MET A 204 -2.91 -29.81 -11.72
C MET A 204 -1.97 -30.42 -12.75
N ASP A 205 -2.12 -31.70 -13.01
CA ASP A 205 -1.41 -32.35 -14.11
C ASP A 205 -1.91 -31.75 -15.44
N PRO A 206 -1.05 -31.14 -16.25
CA PRO A 206 -1.44 -30.54 -17.53
C PRO A 206 -2.00 -31.55 -18.55
N GLY A 207 -1.63 -32.84 -18.43
CA GLY A 207 -2.09 -33.92 -19.29
C GLY A 207 -3.38 -34.60 -18.79
N ASN A 208 -3.68 -34.47 -17.49
CA ASN A 208 -4.83 -35.13 -16.87
C ASN A 208 -5.42 -34.29 -15.71
N PRO A 209 -6.44 -33.46 -15.95
CA PRO A 209 -7.01 -32.57 -14.93
C PRO A 209 -7.61 -33.27 -13.70
N HIS A 210 -7.76 -34.61 -13.75
CA HIS A 210 -8.18 -35.39 -12.59
C HIS A 210 -7.08 -35.57 -11.55
N ILE A 211 -5.82 -35.41 -11.93
CA ILE A 211 -4.68 -35.52 -11.01
C ILE A 211 -4.29 -34.13 -10.50
N LEU A 212 -4.35 -33.95 -9.20
CA LEU A 212 -3.95 -32.71 -8.55
C LEU A 212 -3.11 -32.97 -7.30
N PHE A 213 -2.27 -31.99 -6.97
CA PHE A 213 -1.50 -31.95 -5.75
C PHE A 213 -1.78 -30.65 -5.00
N ALA A 214 -1.84 -30.73 -3.66
CA ALA A 214 -2.01 -29.58 -2.79
C ALA A 214 -0.98 -29.60 -1.66
N GLY A 215 -0.21 -28.52 -1.54
CA GLY A 215 0.61 -28.23 -0.37
C GLY A 215 -0.25 -27.61 0.71
N MET A 216 -0.35 -28.27 1.88
CA MET A 216 -1.04 -27.74 3.03
C MET A 216 -0.03 -27.26 4.07
N TRP A 217 -0.26 -26.06 4.64
CA TRP A 217 0.70 -25.37 5.50
C TRP A 217 0.05 -24.85 6.78
N GLN A 218 0.56 -25.28 7.91
CA GLN A 218 0.20 -24.77 9.22
C GLN A 218 1.03 -23.51 9.50
N VAL A 219 0.36 -22.37 9.63
CA VAL A 219 0.99 -21.05 9.83
C VAL A 219 0.10 -20.14 10.64
N GLU A 220 0.72 -19.41 11.58
CA GLU A 220 0.09 -18.33 12.36
C GLU A 220 1.03 -17.13 12.46
N ILE A 221 0.44 -15.92 12.46
CA ILE A 221 1.12 -14.63 12.60
C ILE A 221 0.44 -13.84 13.71
N HIS A 222 1.24 -13.23 14.58
CA HIS A 222 0.79 -12.33 15.64
C HIS A 222 1.72 -11.11 15.72
N THR A 223 1.32 -10.08 16.43
CA THR A 223 2.16 -8.88 16.70
C THR A 223 3.53 -9.24 17.28
N TYR A 224 3.60 -10.35 18.01
CA TYR A 224 4.80 -10.80 18.73
C TYR A 224 5.55 -11.94 18.07
N GLY A 225 5.19 -12.35 16.87
CA GLY A 225 5.88 -13.41 16.16
C GLY A 225 5.01 -14.18 15.20
N ARG A 226 5.65 -15.06 14.45
CA ARG A 226 4.98 -16.00 13.57
C ARG A 226 5.55 -17.39 13.75
N THR A 227 4.76 -18.40 13.41
CA THR A 227 5.16 -19.80 13.43
C THR A 227 4.89 -20.41 12.06
N SER A 228 5.86 -21.14 11.53
CA SER A 228 5.74 -21.95 10.32
C SER A 228 5.94 -23.41 10.67
N GLY A 229 5.09 -24.24 10.10
CA GLY A 229 5.17 -25.70 10.24
C GLY A 229 4.34 -26.25 11.40
N GLY A 230 4.09 -27.54 11.29
CA GLY A 230 3.34 -28.28 12.29
C GLY A 230 2.70 -29.56 11.73
N PRO A 231 1.98 -30.32 12.58
CA PRO A 231 1.39 -31.60 12.19
C PRO A 231 0.31 -31.50 11.10
N GLY A 232 -0.28 -30.30 10.92
CA GLY A 232 -1.24 -30.06 9.85
C GLY A 232 -0.62 -29.90 8.47
N SER A 233 0.65 -29.52 8.38
CA SER A 233 1.35 -29.37 7.10
C SER A 233 1.58 -30.73 6.44
N GLY A 234 1.48 -30.77 5.11
CA GLY A 234 1.71 -31.99 4.32
C GLY A 234 1.33 -31.84 2.86
N LEU A 235 1.79 -32.77 2.04
CA LEU A 235 1.44 -32.89 0.63
C LEU A 235 0.23 -33.80 0.46
N PHE A 236 -0.73 -33.40 -0.36
CA PHE A 236 -1.96 -34.13 -0.66
C PHE A 236 -2.08 -34.37 -2.16
N LYS A 237 -2.67 -35.51 -2.56
CA LYS A 237 -2.96 -35.89 -3.94
C LYS A 237 -4.45 -36.15 -4.12
N SER A 238 -5.01 -35.71 -5.22
CA SER A 238 -6.34 -36.09 -5.71
C SER A 238 -6.20 -36.80 -7.04
N THR A 239 -7.10 -37.76 -7.32
CA THR A 239 -7.20 -38.51 -8.57
C THR A 239 -8.60 -38.40 -9.21
N ASP A 240 -9.44 -37.51 -8.71
CA ASP A 240 -10.83 -37.33 -9.12
C ASP A 240 -11.20 -35.86 -9.40
N GLY A 241 -10.23 -35.08 -9.86
CA GLY A 241 -10.44 -33.66 -10.19
C GLY A 241 -10.62 -32.77 -8.95
N GLY A 242 -10.03 -33.17 -7.82
CA GLY A 242 -10.05 -32.41 -6.60
C GLY A 242 -11.33 -32.62 -5.75
N ALA A 243 -12.14 -33.63 -6.05
CA ALA A 243 -13.31 -33.94 -5.25
C ALA A 243 -12.92 -34.57 -3.91
N THR A 244 -11.94 -35.47 -3.93
CA THR A 244 -11.39 -36.10 -2.72
C THR A 244 -9.86 -36.04 -2.71
N TRP A 245 -9.28 -36.07 -1.52
CA TRP A 245 -7.84 -35.87 -1.31
C TRP A 245 -7.26 -36.90 -0.34
N LYS A 246 -6.06 -37.41 -0.67
CA LYS A 246 -5.30 -38.31 0.18
C LYS A 246 -3.98 -37.64 0.58
N ARG A 247 -3.68 -37.58 1.87
CA ARG A 247 -2.37 -37.17 2.36
C ARG A 247 -1.31 -38.18 1.93
N LEU A 248 -0.22 -37.65 1.37
CA LEU A 248 0.95 -38.47 1.05
C LEU A 248 1.84 -38.53 2.31
N GLU A 249 2.12 -39.71 2.78
CA GLU A 249 2.95 -39.96 3.96
C GLU A 249 3.93 -41.09 3.62
N ASP A 250 5.11 -41.06 4.18
CA ASP A 250 6.19 -41.98 3.89
C ASP A 250 6.67 -41.93 2.42
N HIS A 251 6.99 -43.06 1.81
CA HIS A 251 7.42 -43.16 0.41
C HIS A 251 8.54 -42.18 0.00
N GLY A 252 9.45 -41.85 0.95
CA GLY A 252 10.59 -40.97 0.70
C GLY A 252 10.36 -39.49 1.01
N LEU A 253 9.12 -39.07 1.33
CA LEU A 253 8.84 -37.70 1.79
C LEU A 253 9.43 -37.43 3.19
N PRO A 254 9.72 -36.15 3.52
CA PRO A 254 10.24 -35.82 4.84
C PRO A 254 9.20 -36.10 5.93
N LYS A 255 9.68 -36.59 7.07
CA LYS A 255 8.80 -36.81 8.24
C LYS A 255 8.35 -35.47 8.84
N PRO A 256 7.09 -35.34 9.28
CA PRO A 256 6.63 -34.18 10.02
C PRO A 256 7.45 -33.93 11.29
N PRO A 257 7.58 -32.62 11.73
CA PRO A 257 6.89 -31.46 11.20
C PRO A 257 7.53 -30.92 9.93
N VAL A 258 6.69 -30.54 8.95
CA VAL A 258 7.08 -29.79 7.76
C VAL A 258 6.33 -28.44 7.75
N GLY A 259 6.82 -27.49 6.97
CA GLY A 259 6.24 -26.17 6.84
C GLY A 259 5.56 -25.95 5.50
N ARG A 260 5.94 -24.87 4.82
CA ARG A 260 5.42 -24.49 3.52
C ARG A 260 5.80 -25.50 2.45
N ILE A 261 4.87 -25.76 1.52
CA ILE A 261 5.06 -26.68 0.42
C ILE A 261 4.64 -25.98 -0.87
N ALA A 262 5.48 -26.05 -1.89
CA ALA A 262 5.11 -25.83 -3.27
C ALA A 262 5.22 -27.16 -4.05
N VAL A 263 4.45 -27.30 -5.15
CA VAL A 263 4.42 -28.52 -5.94
C VAL A 263 4.12 -28.19 -7.40
N ARG A 264 4.84 -28.86 -8.32
CA ARG A 264 4.63 -28.74 -9.78
C ARG A 264 4.67 -30.10 -10.45
N VAL A 265 3.81 -30.29 -11.44
CA VAL A 265 3.79 -31.45 -12.33
C VAL A 265 4.37 -31.05 -13.69
N ALA A 266 5.30 -31.81 -14.23
CA ALA A 266 5.91 -31.49 -15.51
C ALA A 266 4.93 -31.69 -16.66
N GLN A 267 4.82 -30.70 -17.54
CA GLN A 267 3.88 -30.74 -18.68
C GLN A 267 4.21 -31.85 -19.68
N ARG A 268 5.49 -32.12 -19.88
CA ARG A 268 5.97 -33.10 -20.84
C ARG A 268 5.92 -34.54 -20.33
N ASP A 269 6.04 -34.72 -19.02
CA ASP A 269 6.06 -36.02 -18.36
C ASP A 269 5.32 -35.91 -17.04
N SER A 270 4.04 -36.32 -17.02
CA SER A 270 3.19 -36.29 -15.84
C SER A 270 3.65 -37.20 -14.68
N GLU A 271 4.51 -38.16 -14.96
CA GLU A 271 5.17 -38.99 -13.93
C GLU A 271 6.20 -38.17 -13.12
N ARG A 272 6.74 -37.10 -13.70
CA ARG A 272 7.69 -36.20 -13.06
C ARG A 272 6.98 -35.11 -12.25
N VAL A 273 7.15 -35.19 -10.93
CA VAL A 273 6.59 -34.22 -9.99
C VAL A 273 7.70 -33.69 -9.08
N TYR A 274 7.76 -32.39 -8.88
CA TYR A 274 8.65 -31.74 -7.91
C TYR A 274 7.85 -31.18 -6.75
N ALA A 275 8.43 -31.25 -5.54
CA ALA A 275 7.91 -30.64 -4.36
C ALA A 275 9.03 -29.94 -3.58
N LEU A 276 8.88 -28.63 -3.38
CA LEU A 276 9.77 -27.83 -2.55
C LEU A 276 9.15 -27.71 -1.15
N ILE A 277 9.77 -28.34 -0.15
CA ILE A 277 9.19 -28.52 1.17
C ILE A 277 10.08 -27.87 2.24
N GLU A 278 9.51 -27.02 3.08
CA GLU A 278 10.18 -26.49 4.26
C GLU A 278 10.32 -27.57 5.33
N THR A 279 11.57 -27.90 5.68
CA THR A 279 11.89 -28.95 6.68
C THR A 279 12.69 -28.43 7.89
N GLY A 280 12.93 -27.13 7.94
CA GLY A 280 13.83 -26.51 8.91
C GLY A 280 15.32 -26.67 8.54
N ASP A 281 16.17 -26.07 9.34
CA ASP A 281 17.61 -25.98 9.14
C ASP A 281 18.42 -26.99 10.00
N GLY A 282 17.80 -28.09 10.40
CA GLY A 282 18.38 -29.01 11.36
C GLY A 282 18.29 -28.51 12.81
N VAL A 283 17.58 -27.41 13.05
CA VAL A 283 17.31 -26.90 14.38
C VAL A 283 16.36 -27.85 15.10
N PRO A 284 16.67 -28.29 16.32
CA PRO A 284 15.78 -29.19 17.06
C PRO A 284 14.43 -28.52 17.38
N ILE A 285 13.34 -29.25 17.11
CA ILE A 285 12.00 -28.87 17.52
C ILE A 285 11.52 -29.91 18.52
N ASP A 286 11.09 -29.48 19.69
CA ASP A 286 10.72 -30.36 20.81
C ASP A 286 11.82 -31.40 21.12
N GLY A 287 13.09 -30.99 21.03
CA GLY A 287 14.25 -31.84 21.29
C GLY A 287 14.58 -32.86 20.17
N LYS A 288 13.92 -32.79 19.02
CA LYS A 288 14.18 -33.68 17.87
C LYS A 288 14.82 -32.87 16.72
N THR A 289 15.96 -33.33 16.23
CA THR A 289 16.62 -32.75 15.07
C THR A 289 15.73 -32.92 13.85
N THR A 290 15.46 -31.84 13.12
CA THR A 290 14.73 -31.86 11.86
C THR A 290 15.67 -32.26 10.71
N GLN A 291 15.13 -32.90 9.70
CA GLN A 291 15.86 -33.19 8.49
C GLN A 291 16.02 -31.92 7.65
N SER A 292 17.24 -31.56 7.33
CA SER A 292 17.50 -30.51 6.35
C SER A 292 17.35 -31.05 4.94
N GLY A 293 16.55 -30.40 4.13
CA GLY A 293 16.34 -30.74 2.72
C GLY A 293 15.23 -29.90 2.14
N GLN A 294 15.19 -29.72 0.84
CA GLN A 294 14.22 -28.78 0.25
C GLN A 294 13.52 -29.34 -0.96
N LEU A 295 14.23 -29.92 -1.92
CA LEU A 295 13.65 -30.36 -3.17
C LEU A 295 13.50 -31.87 -3.21
N TRP A 296 12.27 -32.31 -3.26
CA TRP A 296 11.89 -33.72 -3.49
C TRP A 296 11.39 -33.87 -4.92
N ARG A 297 11.66 -35.03 -5.50
CA ARG A 297 11.24 -35.41 -6.85
C ARG A 297 10.60 -36.79 -6.85
N SER A 298 9.51 -36.91 -7.57
CA SER A 298 8.92 -38.18 -7.96
C SER A 298 9.09 -38.40 -9.45
N ASP A 299 9.31 -39.65 -9.82
CA ASP A 299 9.40 -40.13 -11.21
C ASP A 299 8.32 -41.16 -11.53
N ASP A 300 7.27 -41.22 -10.72
CA ASP A 300 6.15 -42.16 -10.80
C ASP A 300 4.78 -41.52 -10.40
N GLY A 301 4.59 -40.27 -10.81
CA GLY A 301 3.33 -39.54 -10.60
C GLY A 301 3.03 -39.24 -9.12
N GLY A 302 4.05 -39.17 -8.27
CA GLY A 302 3.90 -38.84 -6.84
C GLY A 302 3.68 -40.03 -5.91
N GLU A 303 3.92 -41.29 -6.39
CA GLU A 303 3.81 -42.46 -5.53
C GLU A 303 5.05 -42.67 -4.66
N ASN A 304 6.26 -42.45 -5.20
CA ASN A 304 7.52 -42.48 -4.47
C ASN A 304 8.32 -41.20 -4.68
N TRP A 305 9.04 -40.77 -3.62
CA TRP A 305 9.77 -39.50 -3.59
C TRP A 305 11.23 -39.70 -3.19
N GLN A 306 12.10 -38.90 -3.76
CA GLN A 306 13.51 -38.85 -3.38
C GLN A 306 13.94 -37.39 -3.13
N LEU A 307 14.75 -37.20 -2.11
CA LEU A 307 15.42 -35.93 -1.87
C LEU A 307 16.50 -35.74 -2.95
N VAL A 308 16.38 -34.69 -3.78
CA VAL A 308 17.35 -34.43 -4.84
C VAL A 308 18.28 -33.28 -4.55
N ASN A 309 17.84 -32.31 -3.73
CA ASN A 309 18.65 -31.14 -3.39
C ASN A 309 18.31 -30.55 -2.03
N SER A 310 19.35 -30.07 -1.33
CA SER A 310 19.23 -29.38 -0.04
C SER A 310 20.03 -28.08 0.02
N ASP A 311 20.36 -27.49 -1.14
CA ASP A 311 21.09 -26.23 -1.23
C ASP A 311 20.30 -25.08 -0.60
N ARG A 312 21.00 -24.24 0.15
CA ARG A 312 20.38 -23.06 0.78
C ARG A 312 19.87 -22.04 -0.22
N GLN A 313 20.37 -22.01 -1.44
CA GLN A 313 19.91 -21.06 -2.48
C GLN A 313 18.44 -21.23 -2.84
N ILE A 314 17.87 -22.42 -2.71
CA ILE A 314 16.46 -22.70 -3.02
C ILE A 314 15.55 -22.65 -1.79
N ARG A 315 16.09 -22.40 -0.59
CA ARG A 315 15.33 -22.48 0.66
C ARG A 315 15.32 -21.24 1.52
N GLY A 316 16.18 -20.25 1.34
CA GLY A 316 16.26 -19.07 2.20
C GLY A 316 14.89 -18.49 2.55
N ARG A 317 14.63 -18.13 3.82
CA ARG A 317 13.33 -17.64 4.32
C ARG A 317 12.13 -18.40 3.74
N THR A 318 12.05 -19.70 3.98
CA THR A 318 11.12 -20.62 3.31
C THR A 318 9.64 -20.24 3.41
N HIS A 319 9.21 -19.65 4.53
CA HIS A 319 7.84 -19.14 4.67
C HIS A 319 7.54 -17.96 3.71
N TYR A 320 8.57 -17.27 3.22
CA TYR A 320 8.44 -16.16 2.29
C TYR A 320 8.58 -16.61 0.84
N TYR A 321 9.60 -17.38 0.50
CA TYR A 321 9.88 -17.79 -0.86
C TYR A 321 9.16 -19.09 -1.24
N THR A 322 9.76 -20.24 -1.13
CA THR A 322 9.25 -21.59 -1.45
C THR A 322 8.27 -21.63 -2.63
N ARG A 323 8.78 -21.43 -3.82
CA ARG A 323 8.09 -21.57 -5.11
C ARG A 323 9.06 -22.04 -6.19
N GLU A 324 8.54 -22.85 -7.12
CA GLU A 324 9.26 -23.31 -8.30
C GLU A 324 8.33 -23.33 -9.52
N GLU A 325 8.93 -23.37 -10.72
CA GLU A 325 8.20 -23.56 -11.98
C GLU A 325 9.04 -24.43 -12.93
N ILE A 326 8.38 -25.30 -13.70
CA ILE A 326 9.03 -26.24 -14.64
C ILE A 326 8.89 -25.71 -16.06
N ALA A 327 9.96 -25.81 -16.85
CA ALA A 327 9.89 -25.49 -18.27
C ALA A 327 8.91 -26.44 -18.99
N PRO A 328 7.98 -25.93 -19.82
CA PRO A 328 6.93 -26.76 -20.41
C PRO A 328 7.45 -27.80 -21.42
N ASP A 329 8.65 -27.60 -21.95
CA ASP A 329 9.30 -28.42 -22.96
C ASP A 329 10.47 -29.26 -22.43
N ASN A 330 10.80 -29.16 -21.11
CA ASN A 330 11.89 -29.90 -20.49
C ASN A 330 11.61 -30.17 -19.00
N GLU A 331 11.25 -31.37 -18.65
CA GLU A 331 10.93 -31.82 -17.29
C GLU A 331 12.12 -31.76 -16.32
N ASN A 332 13.34 -31.60 -16.82
CA ASN A 332 14.58 -31.47 -16.03
C ASN A 332 14.98 -30.01 -15.77
N GLU A 333 14.35 -29.08 -16.45
CA GLU A 333 14.59 -27.63 -16.26
C GLU A 333 13.56 -27.03 -15.29
N VAL A 334 14.05 -26.67 -14.11
CA VAL A 334 13.21 -26.10 -13.04
C VAL A 334 13.82 -24.80 -12.56
N TYR A 335 12.97 -23.81 -12.39
CA TYR A 335 13.33 -22.49 -11.86
C TYR A 335 12.88 -22.36 -10.41
N PHE A 336 13.72 -21.76 -9.56
CA PHE A 336 13.48 -21.57 -8.14
C PHE A 336 13.47 -20.09 -7.78
N PHE A 337 12.48 -19.68 -7.01
CA PHE A 337 12.23 -18.29 -6.63
C PHE A 337 12.60 -18.10 -5.18
N SER A 338 13.65 -17.33 -4.95
CA SER A 338 14.11 -16.92 -3.64
C SER A 338 14.68 -15.51 -3.72
N ALA A 339 15.48 -15.08 -2.75
CA ALA A 339 16.24 -13.83 -2.84
C ALA A 339 17.10 -13.80 -4.12
N ALA A 340 17.65 -14.94 -4.51
CA ALA A 340 18.26 -15.15 -5.82
C ALA A 340 17.30 -15.88 -6.76
N PHE A 341 17.54 -15.77 -8.06
CA PHE A 341 16.85 -16.54 -9.09
C PHE A 341 17.80 -17.61 -9.61
N SER A 342 17.42 -18.87 -9.45
CA SER A 342 18.28 -20.00 -9.84
C SER A 342 17.54 -21.02 -10.70
N ARG A 343 18.28 -21.86 -11.40
CA ARG A 343 17.77 -22.86 -12.32
C ARG A 343 18.56 -24.17 -12.21
N THR A 344 17.87 -25.28 -12.40
CA THR A 344 18.49 -26.60 -12.69
C THR A 344 18.21 -27.00 -14.13
N LEU A 345 19.09 -27.79 -14.72
CA LEU A 345 18.91 -28.41 -16.05
C LEU A 345 19.01 -29.94 -16.00
N ASP A 346 19.19 -30.49 -14.81
CA ASP A 346 19.42 -31.94 -14.59
C ASP A 346 18.45 -32.54 -13.56
N GLY A 347 17.25 -31.95 -13.48
CA GLY A 347 16.20 -32.46 -12.59
C GLY A 347 16.47 -32.23 -11.11
N GLY A 348 17.17 -31.15 -10.76
CA GLY A 348 17.38 -30.72 -9.39
C GLY A 348 18.74 -31.07 -8.79
N HIS A 349 19.57 -31.85 -9.46
CA HIS A 349 20.87 -32.30 -8.91
C HIS A 349 21.88 -31.17 -8.78
N THR A 350 21.96 -30.29 -9.79
CA THR A 350 22.82 -29.11 -9.75
C THR A 350 22.04 -27.83 -9.96
N LEU A 351 22.48 -26.76 -9.30
CA LEU A 351 21.87 -25.43 -9.41
C LEU A 351 22.81 -24.48 -10.13
N THR A 352 22.24 -23.68 -11.02
CA THR A 352 22.90 -22.55 -11.65
C THR A 352 22.24 -21.28 -11.20
N ASN A 353 22.98 -20.41 -10.51
CA ASN A 353 22.53 -19.07 -10.22
C ASN A 353 22.50 -18.25 -11.50
N MET A 354 21.45 -17.46 -11.69
CA MET A 354 21.28 -16.60 -12.86
C MET A 354 21.50 -15.13 -12.45
N PRO A 355 22.76 -14.64 -12.44
CA PRO A 355 23.07 -13.30 -11.91
C PRO A 355 22.45 -12.15 -12.74
N ALA A 356 22.14 -12.41 -14.03
CA ALA A 356 21.37 -11.50 -14.87
C ALA A 356 19.86 -11.82 -14.80
N GLY A 357 19.41 -12.32 -13.66
CA GLY A 357 18.02 -12.74 -13.44
C GLY A 357 17.01 -11.59 -13.44
N PRO A 358 15.74 -11.92 -13.19
CA PRO A 358 14.63 -10.96 -13.28
C PRO A 358 14.63 -9.91 -12.16
N GLY A 359 15.44 -10.07 -11.15
CA GLY A 359 15.50 -9.23 -9.96
C GLY A 359 15.77 -10.04 -8.71
N GLY A 360 15.70 -9.39 -7.54
CA GLY A 360 15.79 -10.05 -6.23
C GLY A 360 14.40 -10.27 -5.62
N ASP A 361 14.34 -11.16 -4.62
CA ASP A 361 13.12 -11.46 -3.87
C ASP A 361 11.95 -11.86 -4.77
N ASN A 362 12.15 -12.97 -5.48
CA ASN A 362 11.24 -13.45 -6.52
C ASN A 362 10.07 -14.23 -5.93
N HIS A 363 8.85 -14.00 -6.43
CA HIS A 363 7.62 -14.53 -5.89
C HIS A 363 6.95 -15.57 -6.76
N GLU A 364 6.70 -15.24 -8.02
CA GLU A 364 5.98 -16.09 -8.95
C GLU A 364 6.50 -15.92 -10.38
N MET A 365 6.35 -16.98 -11.16
CA MET A 365 6.72 -17.02 -12.57
C MET A 365 5.60 -17.62 -13.39
N TRP A 366 5.39 -17.07 -14.56
CA TRP A 366 4.58 -17.67 -15.60
C TRP A 366 5.46 -17.95 -16.81
N ILE A 367 5.40 -19.18 -17.32
CA ILE A 367 6.02 -19.58 -18.58
C ILE A 367 4.90 -19.92 -19.56
N ASP A 368 5.02 -19.45 -20.81
CA ASP A 368 4.05 -19.81 -21.85
C ASP A 368 4.07 -21.32 -22.10
N PRO A 369 2.96 -22.05 -21.82
CA PRO A 369 2.94 -23.49 -22.03
C PRO A 369 3.11 -23.92 -23.48
N THR A 370 3.02 -22.99 -24.44
CA THR A 370 3.22 -23.21 -25.88
C THR A 370 4.60 -22.74 -26.36
N ASN A 371 5.35 -21.99 -25.54
CA ASN A 371 6.67 -21.47 -25.89
C ASN A 371 7.51 -21.18 -24.63
N GLY A 372 8.36 -22.13 -24.24
CA GLY A 372 9.22 -22.03 -23.06
C GLY A 372 10.23 -20.86 -23.04
N ASP A 373 10.43 -20.18 -24.17
CA ASP A 373 11.30 -18.98 -24.23
C ASP A 373 10.60 -17.72 -23.71
N ARG A 374 9.25 -17.73 -23.66
CA ARG A 374 8.45 -16.61 -23.19
C ARG A 374 8.06 -16.79 -21.74
N MET A 375 8.52 -15.89 -20.90
CA MET A 375 8.28 -15.97 -19.47
C MET A 375 8.17 -14.59 -18.82
N ALA A 376 7.50 -14.54 -17.67
CA ALA A 376 7.39 -13.35 -16.83
C ALA A 376 7.60 -13.74 -15.36
N VAL A 377 8.35 -12.94 -14.62
CA VAL A 377 8.62 -13.11 -13.19
C VAL A 377 8.23 -11.86 -12.45
N VAL A 378 7.61 -12.04 -11.29
CA VAL A 378 7.26 -10.97 -10.36
C VAL A 378 8.10 -11.07 -9.09
N ASN A 379 8.45 -9.89 -8.55
CA ASN A 379 9.38 -9.77 -7.42
C ASN A 379 9.14 -8.47 -6.63
N ASP A 380 9.97 -8.22 -5.62
CA ASP A 380 9.88 -7.00 -4.81
C ASP A 380 10.28 -5.72 -5.55
N GLY A 381 10.84 -5.82 -6.76
CA GLY A 381 11.15 -4.69 -7.63
C GLY A 381 10.12 -4.41 -8.73
N GLY A 382 9.14 -5.29 -8.92
CA GLY A 382 8.13 -5.19 -9.97
C GLY A 382 8.00 -6.45 -10.82
N VAL A 383 7.88 -6.30 -12.14
CA VAL A 383 7.74 -7.41 -13.08
C VAL A 383 8.86 -7.38 -14.12
N SER A 384 9.34 -8.55 -14.47
CA SER A 384 10.35 -8.75 -15.52
C SER A 384 9.85 -9.73 -16.57
N ILE A 385 10.00 -9.39 -17.85
CA ILE A 385 9.54 -10.19 -18.98
C ILE A 385 10.77 -10.63 -19.78
N SER A 386 10.81 -11.91 -20.14
CA SER A 386 11.82 -12.48 -21.05
C SER A 386 11.13 -13.16 -22.23
N VAL A 387 11.75 -13.07 -23.41
CA VAL A 387 11.34 -13.75 -24.66
C VAL A 387 12.42 -14.67 -25.20
N ASN A 388 13.43 -14.95 -24.38
CA ASN A 388 14.59 -15.77 -24.75
C ASN A 388 15.06 -16.67 -23.59
N ARG A 389 14.11 -17.29 -22.90
CA ARG A 389 14.34 -18.27 -21.83
C ARG A 389 15.19 -17.72 -20.65
N GLY A 390 14.96 -16.44 -20.31
CA GLY A 390 15.65 -15.78 -19.19
C GLY A 390 17.09 -15.39 -19.46
N HIS A 391 17.57 -15.41 -20.72
CA HIS A 391 18.90 -14.89 -21.06
C HIS A 391 18.98 -13.37 -20.92
N THR A 392 17.88 -12.67 -21.19
CA THR A 392 17.71 -11.23 -20.92
C THR A 392 16.32 -10.95 -20.41
N TRP A 393 16.17 -9.85 -19.66
CA TRP A 393 14.93 -9.44 -19.03
C TRP A 393 14.65 -7.95 -19.26
N ASP A 394 13.41 -7.67 -19.61
CA ASP A 394 12.87 -6.31 -19.64
C ASP A 394 12.21 -6.01 -18.28
N HIS A 395 12.83 -5.14 -17.49
CA HIS A 395 12.33 -4.75 -16.16
C HIS A 395 11.31 -3.63 -16.28
N VAL A 396 10.10 -3.90 -15.87
CA VAL A 396 8.98 -2.96 -15.90
C VAL A 396 8.74 -2.38 -14.51
N GLN A 397 8.66 -1.06 -14.43
CA GLN A 397 8.28 -0.36 -13.22
C GLN A 397 6.86 0.17 -13.34
N LEU A 398 6.01 -0.23 -12.41
CA LEU A 398 4.60 0.18 -12.33
C LEU A 398 4.42 1.29 -11.30
N PRO A 399 3.30 2.04 -11.33
CA PRO A 399 2.97 3.06 -10.33
C PRO A 399 2.49 2.42 -9.02
N ILE A 400 3.33 1.57 -8.46
CA ILE A 400 3.13 0.85 -7.20
C ILE A 400 4.32 1.09 -6.28
N ALA A 401 4.04 1.35 -5.01
CA ALA A 401 5.04 1.44 -3.96
C ALA A 401 4.37 1.25 -2.60
N GLN A 402 4.95 0.43 -1.76
CA GLN A 402 4.54 0.25 -0.37
C GLN A 402 5.21 1.33 0.48
N ILE A 403 4.45 2.34 0.87
CA ILE A 403 4.93 3.48 1.66
C ILE A 403 4.33 3.40 3.06
N TYR A 404 5.19 3.49 4.08
CA TYR A 404 4.78 3.45 5.48
C TYR A 404 4.29 4.80 5.99
N HIS A 405 5.10 5.85 5.85
CA HIS A 405 4.79 7.16 6.38
C HIS A 405 5.01 8.26 5.34
N VAL A 406 4.29 9.37 5.49
CA VAL A 406 4.47 10.57 4.68
C VAL A 406 4.69 11.78 5.58
N THR A 407 5.70 12.57 5.24
CA THR A 407 5.91 13.91 5.79
C THR A 407 6.07 14.92 4.66
N VAL A 408 5.88 16.19 4.97
CA VAL A 408 5.99 17.29 3.99
C VAL A 408 6.79 18.44 4.59
N ASP A 409 7.46 19.21 3.75
CA ASP A 409 8.14 20.44 4.17
C ASP A 409 7.34 21.71 3.81
N ASP A 410 7.91 22.88 4.11
CA ASP A 410 7.31 24.20 3.87
C ASP A 410 7.88 24.94 2.66
N GLN A 411 8.62 24.27 1.80
CA GLN A 411 9.17 24.87 0.58
C GLN A 411 8.07 25.24 -0.44
N ILE A 412 8.41 25.99 -1.46
CA ILE A 412 7.47 26.43 -2.50
C ILE A 412 8.06 26.09 -3.88
N PRO A 413 7.58 25.05 -4.58
CA PRO A 413 6.66 24.01 -4.11
C PRO A 413 7.29 23.15 -3.00
N TYR A 414 6.45 22.53 -2.19
CA TYR A 414 6.90 21.66 -1.11
C TYR A 414 7.35 20.30 -1.64
N PHE A 415 8.13 19.60 -0.81
CA PHE A 415 8.54 18.22 -1.04
C PHE A 415 7.80 17.25 -0.12
N VAL A 416 7.68 16.02 -0.62
CA VAL A 416 7.09 14.89 0.09
C VAL A 416 8.18 13.88 0.39
N TYR A 417 8.16 13.34 1.61
CA TYR A 417 9.17 12.40 2.13
C TYR A 417 8.51 11.15 2.65
N GLY A 418 9.19 10.02 2.55
CA GLY A 418 8.79 8.77 3.19
C GLY A 418 9.69 7.59 2.82
N ASN A 419 9.49 6.50 3.54
CA ASN A 419 10.20 5.25 3.34
C ASN A 419 9.43 4.36 2.36
N LYS A 420 10.13 3.74 1.45
CA LYS A 420 9.58 2.75 0.54
C LYS A 420 10.11 1.36 0.93
N GLN A 421 9.22 0.38 1.08
CA GLN A 421 9.61 -1.02 1.29
C GLN A 421 10.61 -1.45 0.20
N ASP A 422 11.64 -2.18 0.59
CA ASP A 422 12.74 -2.66 -0.25
C ASP A 422 13.51 -1.53 -0.96
N GLY A 423 13.60 -0.39 -0.29
CA GLY A 423 14.32 0.78 -0.79
C GLY A 423 14.75 1.71 0.33
N PRO A 424 15.46 2.80 0.03
CA PRO A 424 15.78 3.82 1.00
C PRO A 424 14.56 4.71 1.28
N SER A 425 14.72 5.65 2.21
CA SER A 425 13.83 6.81 2.32
C SER A 425 13.98 7.72 1.11
N TYR A 426 12.87 8.25 0.63
CA TYR A 426 12.82 9.08 -0.57
C TYR A 426 12.30 10.49 -0.28
N ARG A 427 12.76 11.41 -1.12
CA ARG A 427 12.24 12.78 -1.27
C ARG A 427 11.82 13.01 -2.71
N GLY A 428 10.64 13.60 -2.93
CA GLY A 428 10.17 14.01 -4.24
C GLY A 428 9.30 15.25 -4.20
N PRO A 429 9.21 16.04 -5.30
CA PRO A 429 8.46 17.29 -5.31
C PRO A 429 6.96 17.06 -5.42
N SER A 430 6.16 17.88 -4.75
CA SER A 430 4.71 17.98 -5.00
C SER A 430 4.38 18.53 -6.39
N ASN A 431 5.31 19.25 -6.99
CA ASN A 431 5.21 19.85 -8.33
C ASN A 431 6.61 19.93 -8.94
N SER A 432 6.83 19.25 -10.05
CA SER A 432 8.12 19.26 -10.76
C SER A 432 8.40 20.55 -11.52
N LEU A 433 7.42 21.44 -11.66
CA LEU A 433 7.45 22.63 -12.51
C LEU A 433 7.68 22.33 -14.00
N GLN A 434 7.67 21.06 -14.40
CA GLN A 434 7.83 20.66 -15.79
C GLN A 434 6.47 20.65 -16.49
N PHE A 435 6.42 21.30 -17.64
CA PHE A 435 5.23 21.35 -18.47
C PHE A 435 5.49 20.65 -19.81
N ALA A 436 4.47 20.03 -20.35
CA ALA A 436 4.54 19.37 -21.66
C ALA A 436 5.12 20.33 -22.70
N GLY A 437 6.24 19.95 -23.30
CA GLY A 437 6.97 20.76 -24.28
C GLY A 437 6.22 20.94 -25.59
N PHE A 438 6.86 21.64 -26.52
CA PHE A 438 6.40 22.00 -27.86
C PHE A 438 5.54 20.92 -28.55
N GLY A 439 4.28 21.27 -28.89
CA GLY A 439 3.42 20.50 -29.79
C GLY A 439 2.27 19.72 -29.19
N GLY A 440 2.15 19.61 -27.89
CA GLY A 440 1.03 18.92 -27.22
C GLY A 440 -0.14 19.87 -26.99
N GLY A 441 -1.12 19.89 -27.87
CA GLY A 441 -2.43 20.50 -27.60
C GLY A 441 -3.16 19.70 -26.54
N GLY A 442 -3.03 20.12 -25.29
CA GLY A 442 -3.76 19.53 -24.18
C GLY A 442 -3.36 20.21 -22.89
N GLY A 443 -4.27 20.95 -22.25
CA GLY A 443 -4.08 21.64 -20.98
C GLY A 443 -3.93 20.71 -19.77
N GLY A 444 -3.13 19.65 -19.87
CA GLY A 444 -2.73 18.79 -18.76
C GLY A 444 -1.49 19.39 -18.08
N GLY A 445 -1.47 19.48 -16.77
CA GLY A 445 -0.25 19.72 -16.00
C GLY A 445 0.83 18.72 -16.45
N GLY A 446 2.11 19.11 -16.49
CA GLY A 446 3.21 18.21 -16.84
C GLY A 446 3.33 17.05 -15.86
N GLN A 447 4.23 16.12 -16.16
CA GLN A 447 4.49 14.97 -15.32
C GLN A 447 5.51 15.30 -14.23
N ILE A 448 5.50 14.54 -13.14
CA ILE A 448 6.58 14.43 -12.17
C ILE A 448 7.42 13.22 -12.59
N PRO A 449 8.60 13.45 -13.23
CA PRO A 449 9.42 12.35 -13.71
C PRO A 449 9.93 11.49 -12.55
N ARG A 450 10.12 10.21 -12.80
CA ARG A 450 10.72 9.30 -11.80
C ARG A 450 12.10 9.75 -11.32
N SER A 451 12.85 10.35 -12.21
CA SER A 451 14.23 10.82 -11.95
C SER A 451 14.33 11.97 -10.94
N VAL A 452 13.24 12.64 -10.58
CA VAL A 452 13.28 13.71 -9.57
C VAL A 452 13.10 13.17 -8.14
N TRP A 453 12.73 11.91 -8.02
CA TRP A 453 12.74 11.21 -6.74
C TRP A 453 14.16 10.74 -6.41
N HIS A 454 14.65 11.07 -5.23
CA HIS A 454 15.99 10.67 -4.82
C HIS A 454 16.04 10.22 -3.35
N PRO A 455 17.02 9.34 -3.01
CA PRO A 455 17.20 8.86 -1.66
C PRO A 455 17.65 9.97 -0.70
N VAL A 456 17.17 9.89 0.54
CA VAL A 456 17.56 10.77 1.66
C VAL A 456 18.08 9.97 2.86
N ALA A 457 18.84 8.93 2.58
CA ALA A 457 19.31 7.94 3.56
C ALA A 457 18.15 7.11 4.16
N GLY A 458 18.31 6.57 5.37
CA GLY A 458 17.34 5.66 5.98
C GLY A 458 17.26 4.32 5.27
N SER A 459 16.29 3.51 5.65
CA SER A 459 16.07 2.18 5.12
C SER A 459 14.61 2.00 4.68
N GLU A 460 14.22 0.76 4.49
CA GLU A 460 12.96 0.36 3.84
C GLU A 460 11.68 0.60 4.67
N SER A 461 11.81 1.00 5.93
CA SER A 461 10.67 1.19 6.83
C SER A 461 10.85 2.43 7.72
N GLY A 462 9.82 2.79 8.48
CA GLY A 462 9.89 3.89 9.44
C GLY A 462 9.57 5.26 8.85
N PHE A 463 10.33 6.28 9.22
CA PHE A 463 10.03 7.68 8.95
C PHE A 463 11.14 8.38 8.18
N ALA A 464 10.77 9.34 7.33
CA ALA A 464 11.66 10.33 6.74
C ALA A 464 11.09 11.71 7.03
N THR A 465 11.69 12.43 7.97
CA THR A 465 11.13 13.68 8.53
C THR A 465 12.10 14.84 8.30
N PRO A 466 11.72 15.84 7.49
CA PRO A 466 12.52 17.06 7.33
C PRO A 466 12.50 17.89 8.61
N ASP A 467 13.63 18.54 8.92
CA ASP A 467 13.70 19.51 10.00
C ASP A 467 12.82 20.73 9.63
N PRO A 468 11.89 21.17 10.51
CA PRO A 468 10.95 22.24 10.18
C PRO A 468 11.59 23.65 10.06
N VAL A 469 12.83 23.82 10.53
CA VAL A 469 13.57 25.08 10.45
C VAL A 469 14.61 25.06 9.33
N ASP A 470 15.26 23.91 9.11
CA ASP A 470 16.22 23.70 8.03
C ASP A 470 15.84 22.50 7.19
N ASN A 471 15.00 22.69 6.19
CA ASN A 471 14.48 21.65 5.30
C ASN A 471 15.58 20.88 4.52
N ASN A 472 16.87 21.28 4.63
CA ASN A 472 17.96 20.49 4.05
C ASN A 472 18.40 19.36 4.98
N ILE A 473 17.95 19.36 6.23
CA ILE A 473 18.24 18.30 7.19
C ILE A 473 17.04 17.36 7.24
N ILE A 474 17.28 16.08 6.96
CA ILE A 474 16.27 15.04 6.99
C ILE A 474 16.70 13.94 7.98
N TRP A 475 15.83 13.63 8.91
CA TRP A 475 15.95 12.50 9.81
C TRP A 475 15.23 11.31 9.21
N SER A 476 15.93 10.20 9.02
CA SER A 476 15.36 8.99 8.43
C SER A 476 15.64 7.78 9.31
N SER A 477 14.59 6.99 9.56
CA SER A 477 14.72 5.72 10.27
C SER A 477 14.50 4.55 9.33
N GLY A 478 14.74 3.38 9.81
CA GLY A 478 14.36 2.15 9.17
C GLY A 478 15.27 1.01 9.62
N THR A 479 14.66 -0.14 9.83
CA THR A 479 15.38 -1.38 10.10
C THR A 479 15.29 -2.22 8.83
N GLY A 480 16.34 -2.29 8.05
CA GLY A 480 16.39 -3.19 6.89
C GLY A 480 16.53 -4.64 7.32
N SER A 481 16.13 -5.58 6.45
CA SER A 481 16.30 -7.00 6.72
C SER A 481 17.80 -7.34 6.87
N GLY A 482 18.17 -7.88 8.02
CA GLY A 482 19.56 -8.20 8.35
C GLY A 482 20.40 -7.00 8.78
N SER A 483 19.80 -5.96 9.32
CA SER A 483 20.49 -4.73 9.66
C SER A 483 20.39 -4.37 11.15
N VAL A 484 21.03 -3.29 11.49
CA VAL A 484 21.11 -2.70 12.83
C VAL A 484 19.71 -2.35 13.34
N GLY A 485 19.38 -2.80 14.54
CA GLY A 485 18.15 -2.44 15.23
C GLY A 485 18.12 -0.95 15.55
N GLY A 486 17.07 -0.25 15.10
CA GLY A 486 16.96 1.19 15.30
C GLY A 486 17.91 2.00 14.41
N ALA A 487 18.22 1.50 13.22
CA ALA A 487 19.02 2.21 12.22
C ALA A 487 18.41 3.58 11.92
N MET A 488 19.21 4.63 12.08
CA MET A 488 18.76 6.00 11.89
C MET A 488 19.88 6.86 11.30
N ALA A 489 19.49 7.68 10.32
CA ALA A 489 20.42 8.59 9.66
C ALA A 489 19.93 10.04 9.73
N ARG A 490 20.88 10.96 9.82
CA ARG A 490 20.68 12.39 9.62
C ARG A 490 21.35 12.79 8.30
N PHE A 491 20.53 13.08 7.31
CA PHE A 491 20.94 13.44 5.95
C PHE A 491 21.00 14.95 5.76
N ASP A 492 22.03 15.44 5.07
CA ASP A 492 22.13 16.86 4.67
C ASP A 492 22.05 16.98 3.14
N GLU A 493 20.96 17.54 2.65
CA GLU A 493 20.66 17.71 1.21
C GLU A 493 21.69 18.58 0.47
N ARG A 494 22.35 19.51 1.18
CA ARG A 494 23.32 20.46 0.57
C ARG A 494 24.58 19.77 0.07
N ASN A 495 25.04 18.75 0.77
CA ASN A 495 26.24 17.99 0.43
C ASN A 495 25.94 16.52 0.10
N ARG A 496 24.68 16.09 0.24
CA ARG A 496 24.21 14.72 0.01
C ARG A 496 24.92 13.67 0.88
N GLN A 497 25.24 14.04 2.10
CA GLN A 497 25.87 13.13 3.06
C GLN A 497 24.89 12.73 4.15
N ALA A 498 24.94 11.45 4.50
CA ALA A 498 24.26 10.88 5.64
C ALA A 498 25.27 10.62 6.76
N ARG A 499 24.82 10.81 7.98
CA ARG A 499 25.53 10.39 9.19
C ARG A 499 24.61 9.46 9.96
N ASP A 500 25.14 8.31 10.34
CA ASP A 500 24.44 7.40 11.22
C ASP A 500 24.38 7.99 12.64
N VAL A 501 23.20 7.92 13.23
CA VAL A 501 22.89 8.59 14.50
C VAL A 501 22.04 7.69 15.41
N GLU A 502 22.24 6.38 15.35
CA GLU A 502 21.51 5.39 16.13
C GLU A 502 21.67 5.63 17.62
N VAL A 503 20.63 5.33 18.38
CA VAL A 503 20.69 5.33 19.86
C VAL A 503 21.69 4.31 20.36
N TRP A 504 21.72 3.15 19.72
CA TRP A 504 22.60 2.03 20.07
C TRP A 504 22.79 1.13 18.86
N PRO A 505 23.99 1.13 18.25
CA PRO A 505 24.26 0.26 17.10
C PRO A 505 24.40 -1.20 17.57
N GLU A 506 23.43 -2.04 17.19
CA GLU A 506 23.42 -3.46 17.52
C GLU A 506 22.86 -4.25 16.32
N ASP A 507 23.61 -5.26 15.85
CA ASP A 507 23.09 -6.19 14.86
C ASP A 507 22.03 -7.08 15.51
N VAL A 508 20.80 -6.97 15.02
CA VAL A 508 19.64 -7.70 15.55
C VAL A 508 19.23 -8.86 14.66
N SER A 509 19.97 -9.12 13.58
CA SER A 509 19.66 -10.19 12.63
C SER A 509 19.62 -11.55 13.32
N GLY A 510 18.44 -12.18 13.32
CA GLY A 510 18.22 -13.47 13.98
C GLY A 510 18.11 -13.44 15.50
N ALA A 511 18.33 -12.29 16.16
CA ALA A 511 18.17 -12.15 17.59
C ALA A 511 16.68 -12.03 17.97
N SER A 512 16.29 -12.65 19.07
CA SER A 512 14.95 -12.46 19.63
C SER A 512 14.85 -11.13 20.39
N ALA A 513 13.64 -10.60 20.56
CA ALA A 513 13.42 -9.34 21.26
C ALA A 513 13.89 -9.35 22.73
N VAL A 514 14.01 -10.52 23.37
CA VAL A 514 14.51 -10.66 24.74
C VAL A 514 16.02 -10.52 24.85
N GLU A 515 16.76 -10.74 23.76
CA GLU A 515 18.21 -10.78 23.73
C GLU A 515 18.83 -9.40 23.49
N VAL A 516 18.08 -8.49 22.86
CA VAL A 516 18.60 -7.16 22.49
C VAL A 516 18.49 -6.15 23.63
N LYS A 517 19.42 -5.19 23.68
CA LYS A 517 19.42 -4.14 24.68
C LYS A 517 18.24 -3.18 24.50
N TYR A 518 18.00 -2.71 23.29
CA TYR A 518 16.88 -1.88 22.92
C TYR A 518 16.06 -2.53 21.83
N ARG A 519 14.78 -2.72 22.08
CA ARG A 519 13.83 -3.29 21.14
C ARG A 519 13.32 -2.18 20.22
N PHE A 520 13.89 -2.03 19.06
CA PHE A 520 13.37 -1.17 18.01
C PHE A 520 12.49 -1.98 17.06
N ASN A 521 11.24 -1.54 16.87
CA ASN A 521 10.38 -2.14 15.86
C ASN A 521 10.83 -1.73 14.46
N TRP A 522 10.37 -2.45 13.45
CA TRP A 522 10.56 -2.14 12.03
C TRP A 522 10.17 -0.70 11.68
N GLU A 523 9.08 -0.20 12.24
CA GLU A 523 8.50 1.13 12.02
C GLU A 523 8.66 2.04 13.25
N PHE A 524 9.78 1.98 13.95
CA PHE A 524 9.95 2.80 15.15
C PHE A 524 9.80 4.30 14.84
N PRO A 525 9.15 5.07 15.73
CA PRO A 525 8.79 6.46 15.47
C PRO A 525 9.98 7.42 15.58
N ILE A 526 10.00 8.42 14.68
CA ILE A 526 10.79 9.64 14.82
C ILE A 526 9.83 10.82 14.93
N THR A 527 9.98 11.64 15.98
CA THR A 527 9.18 12.85 16.18
C THR A 527 10.09 14.03 16.52
N ILE A 528 10.04 15.09 15.72
CA ILE A 528 10.71 16.36 16.02
C ILE A 528 9.76 17.19 16.88
N SER A 529 10.28 17.74 17.98
CA SER A 529 9.48 18.58 18.89
C SER A 529 8.94 19.81 18.15
N PRO A 530 7.64 20.11 18.25
CA PRO A 530 7.07 21.33 17.68
C PRO A 530 7.51 22.62 18.39
N HIS A 531 8.19 22.52 19.55
CA HIS A 531 8.65 23.64 20.36
C HIS A 531 10.16 23.92 20.24
N ASP A 532 10.94 22.89 19.86
CA ASP A 532 12.39 22.98 19.72
C ASP A 532 12.87 21.95 18.69
N HIS A 533 13.12 22.38 17.47
CA HIS A 533 13.52 21.50 16.38
C HIS A 533 14.83 20.72 16.64
N ASN A 534 15.64 21.14 17.62
CA ASN A 534 16.82 20.37 18.04
C ASN A 534 16.48 19.14 18.86
N LYS A 535 15.24 19.07 19.42
CA LYS A 535 14.78 17.89 20.14
C LYS A 535 14.13 16.90 19.18
N VAL A 536 14.76 15.74 19.06
CA VAL A 536 14.24 14.64 18.26
C VAL A 536 14.05 13.44 19.17
N TYR A 537 12.81 12.91 19.15
CA TYR A 537 12.42 11.74 19.94
C TYR A 537 12.37 10.50 19.08
N VAL A 538 12.81 9.36 19.65
CA VAL A 538 12.66 8.03 19.04
C VAL A 538 12.22 7.01 20.09
N GLY A 539 11.56 5.94 19.61
CA GLY A 539 10.99 4.88 20.46
C GLY A 539 11.70 3.54 20.29
N SER A 540 12.26 3.01 21.40
CA SER A 540 12.52 1.58 21.59
C SER A 540 11.45 1.01 22.54
N GLN A 541 11.76 0.24 23.59
CA GLN A 541 10.85 0.09 24.73
C GLN A 541 10.85 1.34 25.62
N TYR A 542 11.74 2.27 25.36
CA TYR A 542 11.89 3.56 26.02
C TYR A 542 11.69 4.69 25.01
N VAL A 543 11.42 5.89 25.49
CA VAL A 543 11.55 7.10 24.70
C VAL A 543 12.94 7.68 24.91
N HIS A 544 13.65 7.91 23.80
CA HIS A 544 14.95 8.54 23.77
C HIS A 544 14.83 9.92 23.13
N VAL A 545 15.66 10.87 23.55
CA VAL A 545 15.75 12.22 22.98
C VAL A 545 17.20 12.61 22.72
N THR A 546 17.43 13.22 21.57
CA THR A 546 18.65 13.98 21.30
C THR A 546 18.36 15.47 21.25
N THR A 547 19.37 16.30 21.58
CA THR A 547 19.33 17.77 21.45
C THR A 547 20.57 18.31 20.74
N ASP A 548 21.43 17.43 20.26
CA ASP A 548 22.73 17.76 19.67
C ASP A 548 22.93 17.17 18.28
N GLY A 549 21.80 16.95 17.58
CA GLY A 549 21.79 16.40 16.22
C GLY A 549 22.16 14.93 16.14
N GLY A 550 21.87 14.15 17.19
CA GLY A 550 22.10 12.70 17.24
C GLY A 550 23.55 12.31 17.64
N ASN A 551 24.36 13.23 18.18
CA ASN A 551 25.68 12.88 18.73
C ASN A 551 25.55 12.13 20.06
N SER A 552 24.52 12.43 20.83
CA SER A 552 24.20 11.72 22.06
C SER A 552 22.68 11.56 22.23
N TRP A 553 22.29 10.56 23.00
CA TRP A 553 20.91 10.25 23.31
C TRP A 553 20.67 10.11 24.80
N GLN A 554 19.60 10.69 25.28
CA GLN A 554 19.13 10.56 26.65
C GLN A 554 17.83 9.76 26.67
N MET A 555 17.77 8.75 27.52
CA MET A 555 16.54 8.03 27.84
C MET A 555 15.71 8.88 28.81
N ILE A 556 14.44 9.16 28.43
CA ILE A 556 13.53 10.02 29.20
C ILE A 556 12.27 9.29 29.69
N SER A 557 12.26 7.97 29.64
CA SER A 557 11.14 7.16 30.16
C SER A 557 11.65 5.90 30.87
N PRO A 558 10.84 5.30 31.75
CA PRO A 558 10.97 3.87 32.09
C PRO A 558 10.63 3.02 30.86
N ASP A 559 10.69 1.66 30.97
CA ASP A 559 10.09 0.76 30.01
C ASP A 559 8.56 1.00 29.99
N LEU A 560 8.03 1.48 28.83
CA LEU A 560 6.64 1.89 28.67
C LEU A 560 5.75 0.73 28.19
N THR A 561 6.30 -0.46 28.05
CA THR A 561 5.68 -1.62 27.42
C THR A 561 5.21 -2.62 28.49
N ARG A 562 4.46 -3.66 28.07
CA ARG A 562 4.11 -4.79 28.94
C ARG A 562 5.35 -5.62 29.33
N ASN A 563 6.38 -5.59 28.49
CA ASN A 563 7.63 -6.34 28.67
C ASN A 563 7.41 -7.84 28.94
N ASP A 564 6.45 -8.44 28.26
CA ASP A 564 6.12 -9.87 28.39
C ASP A 564 7.19 -10.74 27.72
N LYS A 565 8.07 -11.32 28.51
CA LYS A 565 9.17 -12.14 28.05
C LYS A 565 8.70 -13.39 27.28
N SER A 566 7.52 -13.91 27.55
CA SER A 566 6.97 -15.08 26.86
C SER A 566 6.65 -14.80 25.39
N ARG A 567 6.43 -13.51 25.03
CA ARG A 567 6.14 -13.04 23.69
C ARG A 567 7.30 -12.30 23.03
N GLN A 568 8.49 -12.39 23.61
CA GLN A 568 9.74 -11.81 23.09
C GLN A 568 10.71 -12.89 22.62
N GLN A 569 10.20 -14.09 22.36
CA GLN A 569 10.99 -15.24 21.92
C GLN A 569 11.25 -15.21 20.42
N ILE A 570 12.11 -16.14 19.95
CA ILE A 570 12.46 -16.26 18.54
C ILE A 570 11.21 -16.54 17.68
N SER A 571 11.13 -15.86 16.54
CA SER A 571 10.04 -15.97 15.56
C SER A 571 10.45 -16.86 14.38
N GLY A 572 9.47 -17.47 13.66
CA GLY A 572 9.66 -18.19 12.41
C GLY A 572 9.28 -19.67 12.44
N GLY A 573 9.24 -20.31 13.59
CA GLY A 573 8.90 -21.74 13.69
C GLY A 573 10.02 -22.64 13.16
N LEU A 574 9.76 -23.48 12.15
CA LEU A 574 10.73 -24.39 11.54
C LEU A 574 11.97 -23.68 10.99
N THR A 575 11.79 -22.50 10.44
CA THR A 575 12.86 -21.65 9.93
C THR A 575 12.85 -20.33 10.71
N PRO A 576 13.76 -20.15 11.67
CA PRO A 576 13.85 -18.91 12.44
C PRO A 576 14.03 -17.70 11.52
N ASP A 577 13.25 -16.65 11.78
CA ASP A 577 13.32 -15.39 11.02
C ASP A 577 12.93 -14.20 11.91
N ASN A 578 13.92 -13.56 12.48
CA ASN A 578 13.80 -12.35 13.31
C ASN A 578 14.50 -11.18 12.61
N ILE A 579 13.72 -10.18 12.25
CA ILE A 579 14.20 -8.97 11.54
C ILE A 579 13.66 -7.67 12.16
N GLY A 580 13.21 -7.71 13.41
CA GLY A 580 12.67 -6.55 14.12
C GLY A 580 11.19 -6.26 13.88
N VAL A 581 10.56 -6.81 12.84
CA VAL A 581 9.12 -6.64 12.57
C VAL A 581 8.29 -7.28 13.68
N GLU A 582 8.73 -8.42 14.17
CA GLU A 582 8.07 -9.21 15.22
C GLU A 582 8.48 -8.80 16.62
N TYR A 583 9.22 -7.71 16.80
CA TYR A 583 9.61 -7.26 18.13
C TYR A 583 8.42 -6.70 18.90
N ALA A 584 7.95 -7.47 19.86
CA ALA A 584 6.90 -7.06 20.79
C ALA A 584 7.45 -6.29 21.98
N GLY A 585 6.65 -5.38 22.50
CA GLY A 585 7.03 -4.52 23.61
C GLY A 585 7.95 -3.38 23.14
N THR A 586 7.49 -2.61 22.16
CA THR A 586 8.18 -1.45 21.61
C THR A 586 7.24 -0.23 21.59
N VAL A 587 7.79 0.96 21.74
CA VAL A 587 7.07 2.21 21.47
C VAL A 587 6.93 2.34 19.95
N PHE A 588 5.69 2.45 19.48
CA PHE A 588 5.34 2.47 18.05
C PHE A 588 4.85 3.84 17.58
N ALA A 589 4.33 4.67 18.49
CA ALA A 589 3.87 6.02 18.21
C ALA A 589 4.35 7.00 19.29
N ILE A 590 4.82 8.19 18.89
CA ILE A 590 5.18 9.29 19.78
C ILE A 590 4.59 10.58 19.23
N ALA A 591 3.93 11.37 20.07
CA ALA A 591 3.44 12.69 19.72
C ALA A 591 3.63 13.68 20.87
N GLU A 592 4.36 14.79 20.67
CA GLU A 592 4.38 15.91 21.60
C GLU A 592 3.27 16.89 21.25
N SER A 593 2.55 17.39 22.26
CA SER A 593 1.51 18.40 22.07
C SER A 593 2.09 19.67 21.44
N PRO A 594 1.55 20.18 20.32
CA PRO A 594 1.98 21.45 19.77
C PRO A 594 1.50 22.67 20.58
N LYS A 595 0.68 22.46 21.62
CA LYS A 595 0.14 23.51 22.50
C LYS A 595 0.87 23.65 23.83
N GLU A 596 1.42 22.55 24.34
CA GLU A 596 2.07 22.54 25.66
C GLU A 596 3.34 21.69 25.59
N ALA A 597 4.49 22.36 25.73
CA ALA A 597 5.79 21.71 25.70
C ALA A 597 5.95 20.70 26.85
N GLY A 598 6.46 19.51 26.52
CA GLY A 598 6.66 18.45 27.52
C GLY A 598 5.44 17.60 27.80
N VAL A 599 4.31 17.86 27.14
CA VAL A 599 3.19 16.91 27.08
C VAL A 599 3.45 15.96 25.92
N ILE A 600 3.93 14.76 26.24
CA ILE A 600 4.33 13.76 25.24
C ILE A 600 3.49 12.49 25.44
N TRP A 601 2.91 12.01 24.37
CA TRP A 601 2.19 10.76 24.29
C TRP A 601 3.08 9.68 23.68
N ALA A 602 2.97 8.47 24.19
CA ALA A 602 3.63 7.27 23.63
C ALA A 602 2.63 6.12 23.55
N GLY A 603 2.57 5.49 22.38
CA GLY A 603 1.78 4.27 22.13
C GLY A 603 2.69 3.10 21.84
N THR A 604 2.32 1.91 22.32
CA THR A 604 3.15 0.71 22.13
C THR A 604 2.49 -0.31 21.20
N ASN A 605 3.30 -1.19 20.60
CA ASN A 605 2.79 -2.28 19.76
C ASN A 605 2.20 -3.45 20.56
N ASP A 606 2.34 -3.42 21.89
CA ASP A 606 1.70 -4.37 22.81
C ASP A 606 0.48 -3.75 23.55
N GLY A 607 0.00 -2.58 23.06
CA GLY A 607 -1.31 -2.03 23.35
C GLY A 607 -1.39 -1.11 24.57
N LEU A 608 -0.30 -0.44 24.96
CA LEU A 608 -0.33 0.56 26.03
C LEU A 608 -0.29 1.98 25.47
N VAL A 609 -1.01 2.88 26.14
CA VAL A 609 -0.99 4.32 25.89
C VAL A 609 -0.46 5.02 27.13
N GLN A 610 0.65 5.71 27.00
CA GLN A 610 1.36 6.38 28.06
C GLN A 610 1.42 7.89 27.81
N ILE A 611 1.44 8.68 28.86
CA ILE A 611 1.58 10.15 28.78
C ILE A 611 2.54 10.65 29.84
N THR A 612 3.38 11.62 29.46
CA THR A 612 4.09 12.52 30.38
C THR A 612 3.58 13.96 30.20
N ARG A 613 3.61 14.75 31.28
CA ARG A 613 3.25 16.19 31.26
C ARG A 613 4.37 17.07 31.78
N ASP A 614 5.53 16.49 32.00
CA ASP A 614 6.68 17.15 32.62
C ASP A 614 7.99 16.88 31.84
N GLY A 615 7.86 16.57 30.54
CA GLY A 615 9.00 16.34 29.65
C GLY A 615 9.74 15.03 29.91
N GLY A 616 9.01 14.01 30.39
CA GLY A 616 9.56 12.67 30.60
C GLY A 616 10.04 12.37 32.02
N LYS A 617 9.90 13.30 32.98
CA LYS A 617 10.30 13.06 34.37
C LYS A 617 9.37 12.06 35.06
N SER A 618 8.09 12.05 34.68
CA SER A 618 7.10 11.06 35.13
C SER A 618 6.20 10.63 33.99
N TRP A 619 5.79 9.37 33.99
CA TRP A 619 4.88 8.81 32.99
C TRP A 619 3.67 8.16 33.65
N SER A 620 2.54 8.23 32.98
CA SER A 620 1.28 7.66 33.43
C SER A 620 0.67 6.77 32.38
N ASP A 621 0.35 5.52 32.74
CA ASP A 621 -0.42 4.62 31.90
C ASP A 621 -1.90 5.00 31.95
N VAL A 622 -2.46 5.36 30.81
CA VAL A 622 -3.87 5.76 30.64
C VAL A 622 -4.69 4.72 29.86
N THR A 623 -4.08 3.60 29.50
CA THR A 623 -4.69 2.54 28.70
C THR A 623 -5.99 2.01 29.28
N LYS A 624 -6.03 1.79 30.58
CA LYS A 624 -7.22 1.28 31.30
C LYS A 624 -8.44 2.19 31.24
N ASN A 625 -8.25 3.46 30.84
CA ASN A 625 -9.34 4.43 30.71
C ASN A 625 -9.99 4.35 29.32
N ILE A 626 -9.43 3.58 28.38
CA ILE A 626 -9.96 3.43 27.01
C ILE A 626 -11.04 2.35 27.05
N PRO A 627 -12.29 2.70 26.68
CA PRO A 627 -13.39 1.76 26.77
C PRO A 627 -13.29 0.64 25.73
N ASN A 628 -13.48 -0.59 26.15
CA ASN A 628 -13.54 -1.78 25.31
C ASN A 628 -12.31 -2.01 24.43
N LEU A 629 -11.14 -1.51 24.84
CA LEU A 629 -9.89 -1.77 24.12
C LEU A 629 -9.41 -3.19 24.43
N PRO A 630 -9.29 -4.09 23.43
CA PRO A 630 -8.69 -5.40 23.65
C PRO A 630 -7.19 -5.29 23.99
N GLU A 631 -6.61 -6.36 24.49
CA GLU A 631 -5.17 -6.39 24.74
C GLU A 631 -4.36 -6.67 23.47
N TRP A 632 -3.10 -6.21 23.45
CA TRP A 632 -2.12 -6.52 22.40
C TRP A 632 -2.39 -5.89 21.02
N GLY A 633 -3.22 -4.87 20.92
CA GLY A 633 -3.32 -4.09 19.68
C GLY A 633 -2.17 -3.11 19.55
N THR A 634 -1.66 -2.93 18.35
CA THR A 634 -0.65 -1.90 18.06
C THR A 634 -1.29 -0.52 18.08
N VAL A 635 -0.85 0.36 18.97
CA VAL A 635 -1.21 1.79 18.90
C VAL A 635 -0.49 2.38 17.69
N SER A 636 -1.16 2.35 16.55
CA SER A 636 -0.55 2.64 15.24
C SER A 636 -0.29 4.13 15.01
N ASN A 637 -1.12 4.98 15.59
CA ASN A 637 -0.93 6.43 15.49
C ASN A 637 -1.47 7.16 16.73
N ILE A 638 -0.82 8.25 17.08
CA ILE A 638 -1.29 9.24 18.04
C ILE A 638 -1.23 10.61 17.38
N GLU A 639 -2.35 11.33 17.36
CA GLU A 639 -2.45 12.72 16.95
C GLU A 639 -2.74 13.60 18.15
N ALA A 640 -1.76 14.36 18.62
CA ALA A 640 -1.96 15.37 19.65
C ALA A 640 -2.57 16.63 19.02
N SER A 641 -3.72 17.07 19.55
CA SER A 641 -4.50 18.16 18.95
C SER A 641 -3.72 19.47 18.84
N ARG A 642 -3.88 20.12 17.72
CA ARG A 642 -3.34 21.47 17.45
C ARG A 642 -4.15 22.59 18.10
N TYR A 643 -5.31 22.26 18.67
CA TYR A 643 -6.23 23.24 19.25
C TYR A 643 -6.26 23.22 20.76
N ASP A 644 -5.99 22.06 21.36
CA ASP A 644 -6.09 21.89 22.82
C ASP A 644 -5.05 20.88 23.34
N ALA A 645 -4.30 21.22 24.38
CA ALA A 645 -3.21 20.41 24.90
C ALA A 645 -3.66 19.07 25.54
N GLY A 646 -4.89 19.05 26.09
CA GLY A 646 -5.46 17.86 26.71
C GLY A 646 -6.14 16.91 25.73
N THR A 647 -6.25 17.31 24.47
CA THR A 647 -6.94 16.55 23.42
C THR A 647 -5.94 15.75 22.61
N ALA A 648 -6.25 14.46 22.39
CA ALA A 648 -5.51 13.57 21.50
C ALA A 648 -6.47 12.55 20.86
N TYR A 649 -6.10 12.10 19.69
CA TYR A 649 -6.76 11.03 18.94
C TYR A 649 -5.78 9.87 18.79
N ILE A 650 -6.28 8.64 18.86
CA ILE A 650 -5.46 7.44 18.62
C ILE A 650 -6.17 6.49 17.66
N THR A 651 -5.38 5.75 16.89
CA THR A 651 -5.81 4.53 16.22
C THR A 651 -5.09 3.33 16.81
N VAL A 652 -5.80 2.19 16.88
CA VAL A 652 -5.22 0.95 17.38
C VAL A 652 -5.54 -0.17 16.40
N ASP A 653 -4.51 -0.84 15.93
CA ASP A 653 -4.61 -1.91 14.95
C ASP A 653 -4.51 -3.28 15.63
N PHE A 654 -5.54 -4.10 15.45
CA PHE A 654 -5.64 -5.44 16.00
C PHE A 654 -5.63 -6.54 14.94
N HIS A 655 -5.35 -6.23 13.66
CA HIS A 655 -5.48 -7.23 12.60
C HIS A 655 -4.63 -8.48 12.85
N GLN A 656 -3.41 -8.32 13.41
CA GLN A 656 -2.53 -9.43 13.78
C GLN A 656 -2.97 -10.17 15.06
N MET A 657 -3.98 -9.66 15.75
CA MET A 657 -4.63 -10.28 16.91
C MET A 657 -6.03 -10.79 16.54
N ASP A 658 -6.24 -11.08 15.26
CA ASP A 658 -7.46 -11.64 14.69
C ASP A 658 -8.71 -10.76 14.83
N ASN A 659 -8.53 -9.45 14.99
CA ASN A 659 -9.63 -8.49 15.02
C ASN A 659 -9.39 -7.37 14.01
N ARG A 660 -10.26 -7.25 13.02
CA ARG A 660 -10.19 -6.29 11.92
C ARG A 660 -11.21 -5.15 12.03
N ASP A 661 -11.86 -5.03 13.17
CA ASP A 661 -12.72 -3.87 13.45
C ASP A 661 -11.89 -2.57 13.51
N PRO A 662 -12.46 -1.44 13.12
CA PRO A 662 -11.80 -0.17 13.28
C PRO A 662 -11.79 0.25 14.76
N PHE A 663 -10.61 0.62 15.27
CA PHE A 663 -10.45 1.20 16.59
C PHE A 663 -9.84 2.59 16.48
N ALA A 664 -10.62 3.61 16.86
CA ALA A 664 -10.18 4.99 16.96
C ALA A 664 -10.85 5.65 18.16
N TYR A 665 -10.09 6.43 18.91
CA TYR A 665 -10.55 7.04 20.14
C TYR A 665 -10.10 8.49 20.25
N GLU A 666 -10.89 9.29 20.97
CA GLU A 666 -10.59 10.68 21.35
C GLU A 666 -10.55 10.81 22.87
N THR A 667 -9.60 11.60 23.37
CA THR A 667 -9.58 12.16 24.71
C THR A 667 -9.51 13.67 24.67
N ARG A 668 -10.00 14.36 25.73
CA ARG A 668 -9.93 15.84 25.87
C ARG A 668 -9.36 16.29 27.22
N ASP A 669 -8.85 15.36 27.99
CA ASP A 669 -8.46 15.59 29.39
C ASP A 669 -7.17 14.82 29.77
N TYR A 670 -6.22 14.74 28.82
CA TYR A 670 -4.94 14.04 28.99
C TYR A 670 -5.11 12.54 29.26
N GLY A 671 -6.08 11.89 28.63
CA GLY A 671 -6.32 10.46 28.72
C GLY A 671 -7.07 9.98 29.96
N ARG A 672 -7.70 10.88 30.71
CA ARG A 672 -8.54 10.47 31.85
C ARG A 672 -9.85 9.84 31.39
N VAL A 673 -10.42 10.34 30.30
CA VAL A 673 -11.62 9.81 29.66
C VAL A 673 -11.38 9.69 28.16
N TRP A 674 -11.79 8.55 27.59
CA TRP A 674 -11.73 8.30 26.16
C TRP A 674 -13.09 7.97 25.60
N THR A 675 -13.33 8.37 24.36
CA THR A 675 -14.55 8.12 23.61
C THR A 675 -14.20 7.43 22.29
N ALA A 676 -14.87 6.33 21.97
CA ALA A 676 -14.73 5.68 20.68
C ALA A 676 -15.34 6.53 19.55
N ILE A 677 -14.63 6.68 18.43
CA ILE A 677 -15.00 7.56 17.32
C ILE A 677 -14.95 6.82 15.98
N THR A 678 -15.63 5.69 15.83
CA THR A 678 -15.58 4.84 14.63
C THR A 678 -16.90 4.77 13.85
N LYS A 679 -17.93 5.50 14.28
CA LYS A 679 -19.26 5.44 13.67
C LYS A 679 -19.24 5.92 12.22
N GLY A 680 -19.68 5.07 11.29
CA GLY A 680 -19.70 5.33 9.84
C GLY A 680 -18.59 4.63 9.08
N ILE A 681 -17.60 4.05 9.77
CA ILE A 681 -16.61 3.15 9.15
C ILE A 681 -17.25 1.75 9.09
N PRO A 682 -17.24 1.08 7.93
CA PRO A 682 -17.80 -0.27 7.80
C PRO A 682 -17.03 -1.29 8.66
N HIS A 683 -17.70 -2.40 9.00
CA HIS A 683 -17.04 -3.56 9.58
C HIS A 683 -16.80 -4.59 8.46
N SER A 684 -15.56 -4.82 8.10
CA SER A 684 -15.17 -5.78 7.05
C SER A 684 -13.77 -6.32 7.33
N MET A 685 -13.28 -7.21 6.48
CA MET A 685 -11.91 -7.74 6.55
C MET A 685 -10.83 -6.64 6.42
N LEU A 686 -11.19 -5.45 5.88
CA LEU A 686 -10.27 -4.37 5.52
C LEU A 686 -10.60 -3.06 6.24
N SER A 687 -11.26 -3.12 7.40
CA SER A 687 -11.74 -1.91 8.12
C SER A 687 -10.80 -1.42 9.21
N TYR A 688 -9.74 -2.15 9.55
CA TYR A 688 -8.83 -1.75 10.62
C TYR A 688 -8.12 -0.43 10.27
N ALA A 689 -7.99 0.42 11.30
CA ALA A 689 -7.49 1.78 11.15
C ALA A 689 -5.98 1.84 11.34
N HIS A 690 -5.30 2.59 10.46
CA HIS A 690 -3.86 2.81 10.54
C HIS A 690 -3.50 4.16 11.14
N CYS A 691 -4.16 5.23 10.72
CA CYS A 691 -3.81 6.58 11.14
C CYS A 691 -5.02 7.52 11.20
N ILE A 692 -4.88 8.57 12.01
CA ILE A 692 -5.83 9.66 12.14
C ILE A 692 -5.09 10.99 12.12
N ARG A 693 -5.68 12.05 11.54
CA ARG A 693 -5.10 13.37 11.46
C ARG A 693 -6.14 14.46 11.66
N GLU A 694 -5.83 15.45 12.52
CA GLU A 694 -6.65 16.65 12.70
C GLU A 694 -6.26 17.72 11.66
N ASP A 695 -7.28 18.35 11.03
CA ASP A 695 -7.04 19.43 10.08
C ASP A 695 -6.46 20.66 10.79
N PRO A 696 -5.35 21.25 10.32
CA PRO A 696 -4.69 22.36 10.99
C PRO A 696 -5.46 23.69 10.88
N VAL A 697 -6.43 23.80 9.97
CA VAL A 697 -7.18 25.04 9.66
C VAL A 697 -8.58 24.99 10.25
N ARG A 698 -9.23 23.81 10.23
CA ARG A 698 -10.61 23.65 10.73
C ARG A 698 -10.65 22.66 11.88
N LYS A 699 -10.87 23.13 13.09
CA LYS A 699 -11.10 22.30 14.28
C LYS A 699 -12.28 21.34 14.06
N GLY A 700 -12.10 20.07 14.42
CA GLY A 700 -13.10 19.02 14.30
C GLY A 700 -13.28 18.46 12.88
N LEU A 701 -12.46 18.88 11.92
CA LEU A 701 -12.31 18.21 10.65
C LEU A 701 -11.17 17.19 10.82
N LEU A 702 -11.48 15.91 10.65
CA LEU A 702 -10.54 14.82 10.85
C LEU A 702 -10.47 13.95 9.59
N TYR A 703 -9.30 13.33 9.36
CA TYR A 703 -9.06 12.36 8.32
C TYR A 703 -8.60 11.04 8.96
N LEU A 704 -9.06 9.90 8.44
CA LEU A 704 -8.72 8.59 8.98
C LEU A 704 -8.41 7.62 7.83
N GLY A 705 -7.22 6.99 7.89
CA GLY A 705 -6.78 5.95 6.97
C GLY A 705 -7.07 4.55 7.50
N THR A 706 -7.59 3.68 6.62
CA THR A 706 -7.82 2.26 6.90
C THR A 706 -7.11 1.39 5.88
N GLU A 707 -7.17 0.07 6.04
CA GLU A 707 -6.64 -0.90 5.07
C GLU A 707 -7.32 -0.79 3.69
N ASN A 708 -8.49 -0.17 3.58
CA ASN A 708 -9.23 -0.08 2.33
C ASN A 708 -9.43 1.34 1.79
N GLY A 709 -8.95 2.37 2.46
CA GLY A 709 -9.09 3.73 1.97
C GLY A 709 -9.15 4.81 3.03
N LEU A 710 -9.65 5.97 2.61
CA LEU A 710 -9.66 7.20 3.39
C LEU A 710 -11.07 7.62 3.79
N TYR A 711 -11.20 8.09 5.02
CA TYR A 711 -12.43 8.64 5.56
C TYR A 711 -12.23 10.08 6.06
N VAL A 712 -13.31 10.87 6.08
CA VAL A 712 -13.36 12.24 6.60
C VAL A 712 -14.48 12.37 7.61
N SER A 713 -14.24 13.12 8.69
CA SER A 713 -15.25 13.53 9.65
C SER A 713 -15.26 15.06 9.75
N PHE A 714 -16.44 15.66 9.76
CA PHE A 714 -16.64 17.11 9.89
C PHE A 714 -17.10 17.53 11.31
N ASP A 715 -17.25 16.55 12.20
CA ASP A 715 -17.86 16.70 13.52
C ASP A 715 -17.05 16.04 14.64
N ASP A 716 -15.73 16.10 14.51
CA ASP A 716 -14.80 15.64 15.54
C ASP A 716 -14.87 14.11 15.76
N GLY A 717 -14.91 13.34 14.67
CA GLY A 717 -14.92 11.88 14.69
C GLY A 717 -16.28 11.24 15.05
N LYS A 718 -17.33 12.03 15.29
CA LYS A 718 -18.64 11.46 15.66
C LYS A 718 -19.31 10.71 14.53
N ASN A 719 -19.07 11.13 13.29
CA ASN A 719 -19.54 10.42 12.09
C ASN A 719 -18.49 10.51 11.00
N TRP A 720 -18.18 9.37 10.37
CA TRP A 720 -17.22 9.25 9.27
C TRP A 720 -17.92 9.00 7.96
N GLN A 721 -17.32 9.51 6.88
CA GLN A 721 -17.78 9.35 5.52
C GLN A 721 -16.57 9.03 4.62
N PRO A 722 -16.72 8.23 3.56
CA PRO A 722 -15.61 7.96 2.65
C PRO A 722 -15.17 9.24 1.92
N LEU A 723 -13.86 9.41 1.81
CA LEU A 723 -13.19 10.41 0.96
C LEU A 723 -12.33 9.68 -0.07
N GLN A 724 -12.96 8.79 -0.85
CA GLN A 724 -12.26 7.90 -1.79
C GLN A 724 -12.09 8.53 -3.17
N ASN A 725 -13.13 9.19 -3.69
CA ASN A 725 -13.15 9.88 -4.99
C ASN A 725 -12.38 9.10 -6.09
N SER A 726 -11.24 9.65 -6.59
CA SER A 726 -10.35 9.02 -7.56
C SER A 726 -9.18 8.24 -6.93
N LEU A 727 -9.13 8.15 -5.60
CA LEU A 727 -8.11 7.35 -4.92
C LEU A 727 -8.41 5.86 -5.14
N PRO A 728 -7.46 5.03 -5.63
CA PRO A 728 -7.67 3.60 -5.69
C PRO A 728 -7.85 3.01 -4.29
N HIS A 729 -8.58 1.92 -4.19
CA HIS A 729 -8.70 1.19 -2.94
C HIS A 729 -7.34 0.55 -2.58
N ALA A 730 -6.60 1.23 -1.71
CA ALA A 730 -5.32 0.79 -1.19
C ALA A 730 -5.22 1.17 0.29
N PRO A 731 -4.42 0.46 1.09
CA PRO A 731 -4.21 0.82 2.48
C PRO A 731 -3.66 2.24 2.61
N VAL A 732 -4.31 3.08 3.42
CA VAL A 732 -3.83 4.43 3.76
C VAL A 732 -3.14 4.38 5.10
N TYR A 733 -1.81 4.23 5.07
CA TYR A 733 -1.00 4.04 6.27
C TYR A 733 -0.70 5.34 7.00
N TRP A 734 -0.56 6.47 6.26
CA TRP A 734 -0.26 7.74 6.89
C TRP A 734 -0.82 8.93 6.11
N ILE A 735 -1.07 10.02 6.84
CA ILE A 735 -1.67 11.26 6.34
C ILE A 735 -0.83 12.45 6.83
N ALA A 736 -0.54 13.39 5.93
CA ALA A 736 0.03 14.69 6.27
C ALA A 736 -0.76 15.82 5.60
N VAL A 737 -1.02 16.89 6.32
CA VAL A 737 -1.64 18.11 5.75
C VAL A 737 -0.57 19.16 5.55
N GLN A 738 -0.39 19.61 4.32
CA GLN A 738 0.49 20.73 4.02
C GLN A 738 -0.28 22.04 4.16
N GLU A 739 0.02 22.78 5.22
CA GLU A 739 -0.79 23.91 5.68
C GLU A 739 -0.83 25.09 4.69
N ARG A 740 0.31 25.42 4.07
CA ARG A 740 0.43 26.57 3.14
C ARG A 740 -0.32 26.37 1.84
N PHE A 741 -0.31 25.13 1.33
CA PHE A 741 -0.99 24.77 0.10
C PHE A 741 -2.38 24.21 0.34
N HIS A 742 -2.78 23.95 1.59
CA HIS A 742 -4.02 23.26 1.94
C HIS A 742 -4.14 21.93 1.20
N ASP A 743 -3.06 21.16 1.10
CA ASP A 743 -3.02 19.89 0.40
C ASP A 743 -3.02 18.73 1.41
N LEU A 744 -3.68 17.63 1.06
CA LEU A 744 -3.64 16.37 1.82
C LEU A 744 -2.72 15.40 1.10
N ALA A 745 -1.59 15.08 1.72
CA ALA A 745 -0.66 14.06 1.22
C ALA A 745 -0.89 12.73 1.94
N LEU A 746 -0.97 11.65 1.17
CA LEU A 746 -1.23 10.30 1.64
C LEU A 746 -0.06 9.38 1.33
N ALA A 747 0.34 8.56 2.31
CA ALA A 747 1.14 7.36 2.09
C ALA A 747 0.20 6.18 1.93
N THR A 748 0.29 5.48 0.80
CA THR A 748 -0.46 4.25 0.58
C THR A 748 0.48 3.05 0.55
N TYR A 749 0.06 1.96 1.17
CA TYR A 749 0.85 0.74 1.18
C TYR A 749 0.56 -0.11 -0.06
N GLY A 750 1.08 0.35 -1.20
CA GLY A 750 0.95 -0.33 -2.49
C GLY A 750 0.76 0.58 -3.71
N ARG A 751 0.30 1.82 -3.53
CA ARG A 751 0.08 2.76 -4.65
C ARG A 751 0.90 4.06 -4.54
N GLY A 752 1.96 4.09 -3.69
CA GLY A 752 2.82 5.24 -3.53
C GLY A 752 2.16 6.43 -2.83
N PHE A 753 2.64 7.64 -3.13
CA PHE A 753 2.07 8.87 -2.59
C PHE A 753 0.98 9.45 -3.49
N TRP A 754 -0.07 9.95 -2.82
CA TRP A 754 -1.16 10.67 -3.46
C TRP A 754 -1.35 12.03 -2.81
N ILE A 755 -1.78 13.01 -3.59
CA ILE A 755 -2.13 14.35 -3.09
C ILE A 755 -3.55 14.69 -3.52
N LEU A 756 -4.37 15.12 -2.55
CA LEU A 756 -5.58 15.88 -2.80
C LEU A 756 -5.22 17.35 -2.73
N ASP A 757 -5.18 18.00 -3.89
CA ASP A 757 -4.89 19.43 -3.96
C ASP A 757 -6.08 20.25 -3.47
N ASP A 758 -5.82 21.24 -2.63
CA ASP A 758 -6.77 22.25 -2.18
C ASP A 758 -7.94 21.74 -1.33
N LEU A 759 -7.68 21.58 -0.04
CA LEU A 759 -8.68 21.22 0.98
C LEU A 759 -9.65 22.36 1.32
N THR A 760 -9.49 23.57 0.76
CA THR A 760 -10.32 24.72 1.14
C THR A 760 -11.81 24.47 1.00
N PRO A 761 -12.31 23.68 0.04
CA PRO A 761 -13.72 23.30 0.01
C PRO A 761 -14.18 22.50 1.24
N LEU A 762 -13.38 21.53 1.69
CA LEU A 762 -13.69 20.73 2.89
C LEU A 762 -13.60 21.57 4.16
N GLN A 763 -12.59 22.44 4.23
CA GLN A 763 -12.36 23.33 5.37
C GLN A 763 -13.46 24.39 5.52
N GLN A 764 -14.09 24.82 4.43
CA GLN A 764 -15.14 25.85 4.40
C GLN A 764 -16.56 25.28 4.26
N LEU A 765 -16.74 23.98 4.13
CA LEU A 765 -18.03 23.34 3.95
C LEU A 765 -18.83 23.36 5.26
N THR A 766 -19.80 24.28 5.33
CA THR A 766 -20.68 24.48 6.50
C THR A 766 -22.13 24.14 6.17
N ALA A 767 -23.00 24.11 7.18
CA ALA A 767 -24.44 23.93 6.99
C ALA A 767 -25.04 25.04 6.13
N GLU A 768 -24.55 26.29 6.27
CA GLU A 768 -24.99 27.43 5.48
C GLU A 768 -24.61 27.28 4.00
N VAL A 769 -23.39 26.80 3.74
CA VAL A 769 -22.94 26.49 2.37
C VAL A 769 -23.84 25.43 1.73
N LEU A 770 -24.11 24.35 2.44
CA LEU A 770 -24.97 23.24 1.98
C LEU A 770 -26.44 23.68 1.77
N ALA A 771 -26.92 24.69 2.51
CA ALA A 771 -28.25 25.23 2.36
C ALA A 771 -28.36 26.19 1.15
N SER A 772 -27.26 26.80 0.72
CA SER A 772 -27.23 27.77 -0.39
C SER A 772 -27.43 27.08 -1.74
N ASN A 773 -27.98 27.81 -2.73
CA ASN A 773 -28.10 27.28 -4.09
C ASN A 773 -26.75 27.20 -4.81
N ALA A 774 -25.86 28.15 -4.51
CA ALA A 774 -24.49 28.21 -5.01
C ALA A 774 -23.59 28.91 -4.01
N HIS A 775 -22.33 28.50 -3.90
CA HIS A 775 -21.32 29.13 -3.04
C HIS A 775 -19.96 29.10 -3.74
N LEU A 776 -19.23 30.23 -3.72
CA LEU A 776 -17.85 30.30 -4.16
C LEU A 776 -16.95 30.24 -2.92
N PHE A 777 -16.13 29.22 -2.84
CA PHE A 777 -15.17 29.09 -1.75
C PHE A 777 -14.06 30.15 -1.86
N ALA A 778 -13.59 30.66 -0.73
CA ALA A 778 -12.43 31.51 -0.69
C ALA A 778 -11.19 30.68 -1.19
N PRO A 779 -10.57 31.10 -2.29
CA PRO A 779 -9.46 30.32 -2.86
C PRO A 779 -8.22 30.43 -1.99
N ARG A 780 -7.39 29.37 -2.00
CA ARG A 780 -6.05 29.43 -1.43
C ARG A 780 -5.13 30.37 -2.23
N ALA A 781 -3.98 30.71 -1.64
CA ALA A 781 -2.95 31.45 -2.36
C ALA A 781 -2.47 30.68 -3.60
N ALA A 782 -2.47 31.32 -4.74
CA ALA A 782 -1.97 30.77 -5.99
C ALA A 782 -0.55 31.27 -6.28
N TYR A 783 0.38 30.35 -6.50
CA TYR A 783 1.75 30.67 -6.85
C TYR A 783 1.96 30.65 -8.36
N ARG A 784 2.61 31.67 -8.89
CA ARG A 784 3.01 31.70 -10.29
C ARG A 784 4.44 31.20 -10.43
N PHE A 785 4.57 29.95 -10.83
CA PHE A 785 5.86 29.34 -11.12
C PHE A 785 6.35 29.67 -12.53
N ARG A 786 7.68 29.69 -12.69
CA ARG A 786 8.28 29.62 -14.01
C ARG A 786 8.34 28.18 -14.46
N PRO A 787 7.76 27.83 -15.63
CA PRO A 787 7.87 26.47 -16.13
C PRO A 787 9.32 26.15 -16.48
N VAL A 788 9.70 24.90 -16.21
CA VAL A 788 10.96 24.31 -16.63
C VAL A 788 10.68 23.48 -17.88
N ALA A 789 11.49 23.65 -18.93
CA ALA A 789 11.38 22.81 -20.12
C ALA A 789 11.72 21.36 -19.73
N GLN A 790 10.88 20.42 -20.16
CA GLN A 790 11.23 19.01 -20.01
C GLN A 790 12.50 18.72 -20.81
N PRO A 791 13.48 18.00 -20.25
CA PRO A 791 14.50 17.34 -21.06
C PRO A 791 13.79 16.41 -22.05
N ALA A 792 14.44 16.13 -23.18
CA ALA A 792 13.91 15.38 -24.33
C ALA A 792 12.89 14.29 -23.95
N ALA A 793 11.72 14.37 -24.59
CA ALA A 793 10.49 13.68 -24.22
C ALA A 793 10.64 12.18 -23.97
N VAL A 794 10.37 11.76 -22.75
CA VAL A 794 9.77 10.46 -22.50
C VAL A 794 8.28 10.64 -22.78
N PHE A 795 7.81 10.17 -23.92
CA PHE A 795 6.41 10.38 -24.35
C PHE A 795 5.41 9.61 -23.49
N TYR A 796 5.85 8.51 -22.87
CA TYR A 796 5.04 7.69 -22.01
C TYR A 796 5.89 7.05 -20.91
N ASP A 797 5.52 7.30 -19.65
CA ASP A 797 6.02 6.60 -18.48
C ASP A 797 4.82 6.26 -17.60
N PRO A 798 4.41 4.98 -17.53
CA PRO A 798 3.22 4.59 -16.77
C PRO A 798 3.33 4.91 -15.29
N ALA A 799 4.53 5.13 -14.82
CA ALA A 799 4.85 5.33 -13.41
C ALA A 799 5.25 6.78 -13.08
N ALA A 800 5.21 7.70 -14.04
CA ALA A 800 5.42 9.12 -13.75
C ALA A 800 4.25 9.70 -12.95
N GLY A 801 4.57 10.55 -11.99
CA GLY A 801 3.56 11.30 -11.22
C GLY A 801 2.91 12.41 -12.03
N HIS A 802 1.83 12.97 -11.49
CA HIS A 802 1.09 14.07 -12.10
C HIS A 802 1.34 15.37 -11.34
N ASN A 803 1.61 16.45 -12.08
CA ASN A 803 1.65 17.81 -11.53
C ASN A 803 0.24 18.32 -11.20
N PRO A 804 0.10 19.25 -10.23
CA PRO A 804 -1.17 19.92 -10.00
C PRO A 804 -1.62 20.71 -11.22
N PRO A 805 -2.91 21.08 -11.33
CA PRO A 805 -3.41 21.97 -12.35
C PRO A 805 -2.63 23.29 -12.38
N PHE A 806 -2.31 23.78 -13.58
CA PHE A 806 -1.59 25.04 -13.72
C PHE A 806 -2.53 26.23 -13.50
N GLY A 807 -2.12 27.16 -12.62
CA GLY A 807 -2.84 28.40 -12.36
C GLY A 807 -3.58 28.42 -11.03
N ALA A 808 -4.46 29.41 -10.87
CA ALA A 808 -5.34 29.49 -9.72
C ALA A 808 -6.53 28.55 -9.90
N VAL A 809 -6.80 27.74 -8.90
CA VAL A 809 -7.99 26.88 -8.85
C VAL A 809 -9.08 27.64 -8.09
N LEU A 810 -10.28 27.70 -8.67
CA LEU A 810 -11.44 28.35 -8.08
C LEU A 810 -12.51 27.27 -7.87
N ASN A 811 -12.75 26.92 -6.60
CA ASN A 811 -13.71 25.91 -6.21
C ASN A 811 -15.05 26.57 -5.89
N PHE A 812 -16.14 25.94 -6.31
CA PHE A 812 -17.50 26.40 -6.00
C PHE A 812 -18.41 25.21 -5.68
N TYR A 813 -19.48 25.47 -4.96
CA TYR A 813 -20.53 24.51 -4.65
C TYR A 813 -21.80 24.88 -5.44
N LEU A 814 -22.47 23.86 -5.99
CA LEU A 814 -23.83 23.96 -6.51
C LEU A 814 -24.72 22.92 -5.85
N LYS A 815 -25.88 23.35 -5.37
CA LYS A 815 -26.82 22.45 -4.71
C LYS A 815 -27.47 21.45 -5.66
N ALA A 816 -27.62 21.81 -6.92
CA ALA A 816 -28.22 20.98 -7.95
C ALA A 816 -27.42 21.11 -9.27
N ASN A 817 -27.52 20.08 -10.12
CA ASN A 817 -26.98 20.16 -11.47
C ASN A 817 -27.64 21.29 -12.25
N LEU A 818 -26.89 21.94 -13.13
CA LEU A 818 -27.42 22.90 -14.08
C LEU A 818 -28.34 22.17 -15.07
N GLY A 819 -29.51 22.71 -15.33
CA GLY A 819 -30.33 22.26 -16.46
C GLY A 819 -29.71 22.62 -17.82
N GLU A 820 -30.19 22.03 -18.89
CA GLU A 820 -29.62 22.24 -20.25
C GLU A 820 -29.51 23.70 -20.66
N LYS A 821 -30.45 24.52 -20.20
CA LYS A 821 -30.54 25.95 -20.49
C LYS A 821 -29.86 26.83 -19.45
N ASP A 822 -29.46 26.25 -18.32
CA ASP A 822 -28.84 27.00 -17.24
C ASP A 822 -27.37 27.28 -17.56
N ARG A 823 -26.86 28.37 -17.05
CA ARG A 823 -25.45 28.77 -17.13
C ARG A 823 -25.02 29.32 -15.77
N ALA A 824 -23.89 28.84 -15.27
CA ALA A 824 -23.21 29.50 -14.19
C ALA A 824 -22.10 30.37 -14.79
N ARG A 825 -21.96 31.59 -14.28
CA ARG A 825 -20.93 32.54 -14.73
C ARG A 825 -20.02 32.91 -13.57
N LEU A 826 -18.73 32.72 -13.75
CA LEU A 826 -17.70 33.21 -12.86
C LEU A 826 -17.06 34.48 -13.46
N THR A 827 -17.15 35.59 -12.74
CA THR A 827 -16.57 36.88 -13.17
C THR A 827 -15.35 37.19 -12.29
N ILE A 828 -14.22 37.44 -12.92
CA ILE A 828 -12.97 37.85 -12.31
C ILE A 828 -12.76 39.33 -12.62
N SER A 829 -12.67 40.16 -11.57
CA SER A 829 -12.45 41.60 -11.69
C SER A 829 -11.17 42.04 -11.00
N ASP A 830 -10.55 43.09 -11.45
CA ASP A 830 -9.43 43.73 -10.77
C ASP A 830 -9.90 44.56 -9.55
N ALA A 831 -8.95 45.11 -8.82
CA ALA A 831 -9.24 45.90 -7.62
C ALA A 831 -10.08 47.19 -7.90
N SER A 832 -10.17 47.66 -9.16
CA SER A 832 -11.02 48.77 -9.57
C SER A 832 -12.45 48.33 -9.91
N GLY A 833 -12.73 47.02 -9.92
CA GLY A 833 -14.00 46.42 -10.33
C GLY A 833 -14.12 46.19 -11.83
N LYS A 834 -13.07 46.46 -12.62
CA LYS A 834 -13.05 46.18 -14.05
C LYS A 834 -12.97 44.66 -14.28
N VAL A 835 -13.87 44.13 -15.07
CA VAL A 835 -13.88 42.74 -15.45
C VAL A 835 -12.62 42.40 -16.26
N VAL A 836 -11.83 41.47 -15.73
CA VAL A 836 -10.62 40.92 -16.37
C VAL A 836 -10.97 39.68 -17.18
N ARG A 837 -11.88 38.85 -16.68
CA ARG A 837 -12.30 37.61 -17.35
C ARG A 837 -13.68 37.15 -16.86
N GLU A 838 -14.44 36.63 -17.82
CA GLU A 838 -15.65 35.87 -17.52
C GLU A 838 -15.48 34.43 -17.99
N ILE A 839 -15.91 33.49 -17.17
CA ILE A 839 -15.88 32.05 -17.41
C ILE A 839 -17.32 31.56 -17.33
N GLU A 840 -17.83 31.04 -18.43
CA GLU A 840 -19.17 30.42 -18.44
C GLU A 840 -19.05 28.93 -18.22
N CYS A 841 -19.75 28.42 -17.22
CA CYS A 841 -19.82 26.97 -16.91
C CYS A 841 -21.11 26.42 -17.49
N ARG A 842 -21.00 25.31 -18.23
CA ARG A 842 -22.09 24.58 -18.85
C ARG A 842 -22.45 23.36 -18.01
N PRO A 843 -23.66 22.81 -18.19
CA PRO A 843 -24.01 21.51 -17.60
C PRO A 843 -22.98 20.45 -17.95
N ALA A 844 -22.62 19.61 -16.96
CA ALA A 844 -21.77 18.44 -17.22
C ALA A 844 -22.48 17.49 -18.20
N ARG A 845 -21.73 16.94 -19.14
CA ARG A 845 -22.29 15.94 -20.07
C ARG A 845 -22.55 14.64 -19.33
N PRO A 846 -23.63 13.90 -19.71
CA PRO A 846 -23.85 12.56 -19.16
C PRO A 846 -22.64 11.66 -19.39
N GLU A 847 -22.29 10.86 -18.40
CA GLU A 847 -21.28 9.80 -18.56
C GLU A 847 -21.68 8.85 -19.69
N GLY A 848 -20.79 8.67 -20.66
CA GLY A 848 -21.05 7.87 -21.88
C GLY A 848 -21.14 8.66 -23.20
N ALA A 849 -21.23 10.00 -23.17
CA ALA A 849 -21.28 10.86 -24.35
C ALA A 849 -19.91 11.33 -24.85
N ARG A 850 -18.81 10.63 -24.55
CA ARG A 850 -17.53 10.92 -25.22
C ARG A 850 -17.59 10.39 -26.65
N PRO A 851 -17.37 11.23 -27.69
CA PRO A 851 -17.16 10.72 -29.04
C PRO A 851 -15.92 9.82 -28.97
N ALA A 852 -16.05 8.59 -29.47
CA ALA A 852 -14.90 7.73 -29.73
C ALA A 852 -13.90 8.56 -30.57
N ALA A 853 -12.66 8.65 -30.12
CA ALA A 853 -11.60 9.22 -30.94
C ALA A 853 -11.52 8.38 -32.21
N GLY A 854 -11.98 8.95 -33.33
CA GLY A 854 -11.89 8.30 -34.63
C GLY A 854 -10.41 8.03 -34.97
N PRO A 855 -10.10 6.96 -35.72
CA PRO A 855 -8.74 6.65 -36.12
C PRO A 855 -8.17 7.81 -36.92
N GLY A 856 -7.11 8.44 -36.39
CA GLY A 856 -6.41 9.52 -37.04
C GLY A 856 -5.79 9.08 -38.35
N GLY A 857 -6.35 9.55 -39.47
CA GLY A 857 -5.68 9.47 -40.76
C GLY A 857 -4.52 10.46 -40.85
N PRO A 858 -3.45 10.15 -41.59
CA PRO A 858 -2.31 11.03 -41.75
C PRO A 858 -2.62 12.15 -42.76
N GLY A 859 -2.40 13.38 -42.38
CA GLY A 859 -2.18 14.49 -43.34
C GLY A 859 -3.18 15.63 -43.26
N GLY A 860 -2.66 16.82 -42.97
CA GLY A 860 -3.36 18.09 -43.16
C GLY A 860 -2.80 19.19 -42.26
N ALA A 861 -1.67 19.79 -42.66
CA ALA A 861 -1.21 21.04 -42.10
C ALA A 861 -2.17 22.16 -42.46
N GLY A 862 -3.08 22.52 -41.58
CA GLY A 862 -3.91 23.71 -41.62
C GLY A 862 -3.51 24.66 -40.52
N ARG A 863 -2.82 25.75 -40.84
CA ARG A 863 -2.61 26.89 -39.95
C ARG A 863 -3.99 27.53 -39.69
N GLY A 864 -4.51 27.31 -38.50
CA GLY A 864 -5.63 28.06 -37.94
C GLY A 864 -5.14 28.79 -36.70
N GLU A 865 -5.15 30.13 -36.76
CA GLU A 865 -4.97 30.99 -35.58
C GLU A 865 -6.18 30.80 -34.64
N GLY A 866 -6.12 29.85 -33.74
CA GLY A 866 -7.05 29.67 -32.66
C GLY A 866 -6.29 29.76 -31.33
N GLY A 867 -6.64 30.73 -30.49
CA GLY A 867 -6.06 30.88 -29.16
C GLY A 867 -6.24 29.61 -28.28
N PRO A 868 -5.48 29.48 -27.20
CA PRO A 868 -5.47 28.26 -26.37
C PRO A 868 -6.86 28.00 -25.79
N ASP A 869 -7.48 26.93 -26.23
CA ASP A 869 -8.77 26.46 -25.77
C ASP A 869 -8.70 26.17 -24.27
N ALA A 870 -9.24 27.10 -23.47
CA ALA A 870 -9.64 26.79 -22.11
C ALA A 870 -10.72 25.71 -22.21
N ARG A 871 -10.52 24.54 -21.57
CA ARG A 871 -11.60 23.57 -21.46
C ARG A 871 -12.83 24.28 -20.90
N PRO A 872 -14.01 24.09 -21.45
CA PRO A 872 -15.21 24.69 -20.91
C PRO A 872 -15.38 24.25 -19.47
N CYS A 873 -15.70 25.17 -18.57
CA CYS A 873 -16.08 24.88 -17.21
C CYS A 873 -17.33 23.98 -17.24
N GLU A 874 -17.23 22.77 -16.74
CA GLU A 874 -18.37 21.87 -16.56
C GLU A 874 -18.81 21.94 -15.09
N ALA A 875 -20.06 22.28 -14.87
CA ALA A 875 -20.67 22.43 -13.56
C ALA A 875 -21.57 21.22 -13.25
N LYS A 876 -21.21 20.49 -12.20
CA LYS A 876 -22.00 19.38 -11.64
C LYS A 876 -22.38 19.74 -10.21
N ALA A 877 -23.47 19.20 -9.68
CA ALA A 877 -23.84 19.39 -8.28
C ALA A 877 -22.75 18.86 -7.35
N GLY A 878 -22.51 19.54 -6.24
CA GLY A 878 -21.45 19.25 -5.29
C GLY A 878 -20.34 20.30 -5.30
N THR A 879 -19.25 20.03 -4.59
CA THR A 879 -18.05 20.90 -4.54
C THR A 879 -17.06 20.45 -5.61
N GLY A 880 -16.52 21.40 -6.41
CA GLY A 880 -15.41 21.10 -7.29
C GLY A 880 -15.64 21.27 -8.77
N GLY A 881 -16.38 22.27 -9.20
CA GLY A 881 -16.20 22.77 -10.55
C GLY A 881 -14.85 23.47 -10.67
N THR A 882 -13.80 22.81 -11.21
CA THR A 882 -12.50 23.43 -11.41
C THR A 882 -12.47 24.27 -12.67
N CYS A 883 -12.30 25.56 -12.53
CA CYS A 883 -12.02 26.46 -13.66
C CYS A 883 -10.54 26.82 -13.64
N GLY A 884 -9.74 26.18 -14.48
CA GLY A 884 -8.33 26.57 -14.68
C GLY A 884 -8.24 27.86 -15.50
N ALA A 885 -7.75 28.97 -14.93
CA ALA A 885 -7.45 30.17 -15.64
C ALA A 885 -6.06 30.06 -16.29
N SER A 886 -5.99 29.66 -17.57
CA SER A 886 -4.75 29.69 -18.34
C SER A 886 -4.61 31.04 -19.03
N ARG A 887 -3.44 31.69 -18.82
CA ARG A 887 -2.82 32.86 -19.46
C ARG A 887 -3.66 34.15 -19.59
N ALA A 888 -3.30 35.14 -18.78
CA ALA A 888 -3.46 36.54 -19.19
C ALA A 888 -2.53 36.84 -20.36
N GLY A 889 -3.10 37.33 -21.46
CA GLY A 889 -2.33 37.77 -22.65
C GLY A 889 -1.23 38.77 -22.27
N ARG A 890 -0.13 38.71 -22.96
CA ARG A 890 0.86 39.79 -23.00
C ARG A 890 0.16 41.01 -23.57
N SER A 891 -0.04 42.04 -22.81
CA SER A 891 -0.09 43.40 -23.32
C SER A 891 1.29 44.01 -23.18
N SER A 892 1.80 44.53 -24.27
CA SER A 892 3.04 45.23 -24.49
C SER A 892 3.49 46.14 -23.35
#